data_617336216cdc5e5490e319019f236747
#
_entry.id   617336216cdc5e5490e319019f236747
#
_cell.length_a   1.000
_cell.length_b   1.000
_cell.length_c   1.000
_cell.angle_alpha   90.00
_cell.angle_beta   90.00
_cell.angle_gamma   90.00
#
_symmetry.space_group_name_H-M   'P 1'
#
loop_
_entity.id
_entity.type
_entity.pdbx_description
1 polymer ?
#
loop_
_entity_poly.entity_id
_entity_poly.type
_entity_poly.pdbx_seq_one_letter_code
_entity_poly.pdbx_strand_id
1 'polypeptide(L)'
;MNNKRRAVPGIRPYDGPAGGWGALKATAIAVRTQMDALDAPATLLRTNQPDGFDCPGCAWPDKEHKSTFQFCENGAKAVTWEATSKRVTPEFLAHNTVTSLLAKSDFELEGYGRLTHPLRYDRASDTFRPVEWEDAFERIGEVLRGLEPDQVEFYTSGRASNEAAWLFQLFAREYGTNNFPDCSNMCHEATSVGLPRSIGIGKGTVSLDDFDKTELVISIGHNPGTNHPRMMGTLHELARRGVPIIVLNPLRERALERFADPQSVIEMATYSSTDIASTYFQVKAGGDAAALKGIAKHLLQMEAGRGNVLDHAFIAEHTQGFEDFAADIAQTSWDAIERESGLSQAALKQVADAYAKSNATIITYGMGITQHNKGTSNVRLIADVLLRGNIGKPGAGICPLRGHSNVQGNRTVGISEKPTPAFLNRLKEVFGFEPPSHHGHDAVQATQAMIDGRARALICLGGNFAVAMPDHENGFPAMSKLDLSVHVGTKLNRTHLLVGKETFILPCLGRTELHMQASGRQSITVEDSMSMVHASSGKLKPASPLLRAEPAIVAGMAKATLKTTRVDWMHLVADYDRIRDLIEQTIPGFEDYNARIRVPGGFRMPLPPTKRIWPTATGKAMFSVFEGVNEDASGEGDNVLRLITLRSHDQYNTTIYALDDRYRGVFGRRDVLFMNEADMAQSGLEHGDRVDIETALPGSAQRLEDITVVAYAIAPGSVGAYYPEANVLVPLDYLDKESGTPSYKSVPVRLTLRSKEIRPL
;
A
#
# COMPACT_ATOMS: atom_id res chain seq x y z
N MET A 1 -18.50 -5.98 36.70
CA MET A 1 -17.68 -5.13 37.59
C MET A 1 -17.11 -4.00 36.74
N ASN A 2 -17.55 -2.76 36.98
CA ASN A 2 -17.03 -1.57 36.26
C ASN A 2 -15.62 -1.27 36.80
N ASN A 3 -14.62 -1.95 36.27
CA ASN A 3 -13.23 -1.61 36.57
C ASN A 3 -12.94 -0.28 35.83
N LYS A 4 -12.93 0.84 36.53
CA LYS A 4 -12.56 2.13 35.93
C LYS A 4 -11.10 2.02 35.49
N ARG A 5 -10.89 1.80 34.19
CA ARG A 5 -9.54 1.82 33.60
C ARG A 5 -8.85 3.11 34.03
N ARG A 6 -7.54 3.06 34.28
CA ARG A 6 -6.70 4.24 34.53
C ARG A 6 -6.87 5.22 33.36
N ALA A 7 -7.11 6.49 33.62
CA ALA A 7 -7.17 7.50 32.58
C ALA A 7 -5.76 7.74 32.02
N VAL A 8 -5.63 7.65 30.71
CA VAL A 8 -4.37 7.90 29.98
C VAL A 8 -4.57 9.11 29.08
N PRO A 9 -3.69 10.13 29.14
CA PRO A 9 -3.80 11.30 28.27
C PRO A 9 -3.81 10.90 26.79
N GLY A 10 -4.75 11.47 26.02
CA GLY A 10 -4.91 11.15 24.61
C GLY A 10 -5.55 9.80 24.29
N ILE A 11 -5.98 9.03 25.30
CA ILE A 11 -6.71 7.76 25.09
C ILE A 11 -8.11 7.88 25.67
N ARG A 12 -9.12 7.68 24.80
CA ARG A 12 -10.54 7.66 25.20
C ARG A 12 -11.35 6.75 24.28
N PRO A 13 -12.31 5.97 24.81
CA PRO A 13 -13.16 5.11 23.98
C PRO A 13 -13.90 5.91 22.90
N TYR A 14 -14.10 5.27 21.75
CA TYR A 14 -14.93 5.80 20.68
C TYR A 14 -16.09 4.83 20.40
N ASP A 15 -17.30 5.26 20.71
CA ASP A 15 -18.52 4.45 20.59
C ASP A 15 -19.38 4.80 19.37
N GLY A 16 -19.00 5.85 18.63
CA GLY A 16 -19.69 6.26 17.42
C GLY A 16 -19.47 5.29 16.24
N PRO A 17 -20.29 5.39 15.19
CA PRO A 17 -20.03 4.65 13.94
C PRO A 17 -18.81 5.25 13.21
N ALA A 18 -18.20 4.47 12.32
CA ALA A 18 -17.31 5.05 11.33
C ALA A 18 -18.10 5.90 10.32
N GLY A 19 -17.46 6.87 9.68
CA GLY A 19 -18.12 7.79 8.75
C GLY A 19 -18.97 8.87 9.46
N GLY A 20 -20.17 9.10 8.97
CA GLY A 20 -21.17 9.99 9.53
C GLY A 20 -20.70 11.43 9.79
N TRP A 21 -21.27 12.08 10.81
CA TRP A 21 -20.90 13.44 11.21
C TRP A 21 -19.43 13.60 11.61
N GLY A 22 -18.80 12.53 12.12
CA GLY A 22 -17.39 12.52 12.44
C GLY A 22 -16.52 12.75 11.21
N ALA A 23 -16.85 12.12 10.09
CA ALA A 23 -16.14 12.28 8.82
C ALA A 23 -16.33 13.68 8.23
N LEU A 24 -17.56 14.23 8.27
CA LEU A 24 -17.82 15.59 7.80
C LEU A 24 -17.04 16.63 8.62
N LYS A 25 -17.04 16.50 9.95
CA LYS A 25 -16.28 17.38 10.84
C LYS A 25 -14.77 17.32 10.54
N ALA A 26 -14.21 16.11 10.40
CA ALA A 26 -12.80 15.94 10.10
C ALA A 26 -12.43 16.52 8.73
N THR A 27 -13.28 16.33 7.71
CA THR A 27 -13.12 16.95 6.39
C THR A 27 -13.12 18.48 6.49
N ALA A 28 -14.08 19.07 7.21
CA ALA A 28 -14.15 20.51 7.40
C ALA A 28 -12.91 21.08 8.12
N ILE A 29 -12.38 20.37 9.11
CA ILE A 29 -11.13 20.74 9.79
C ILE A 29 -9.95 20.70 8.80
N ALA A 30 -9.81 19.63 8.00
CA ALA A 30 -8.74 19.49 7.02
C ALA A 30 -8.79 20.63 5.99
N VAL A 31 -9.95 20.93 5.45
CA VAL A 31 -10.16 22.08 4.54
C VAL A 31 -9.69 23.39 5.20
N ARG A 32 -10.22 23.71 6.37
CA ARG A 32 -9.92 24.97 7.06
C ARG A 32 -8.44 25.14 7.41
N THR A 33 -7.74 24.05 7.70
CA THR A 33 -6.34 24.10 8.14
C THR A 33 -5.32 24.08 7.01
N GLN A 34 -5.74 23.64 5.80
CA GLN A 34 -4.82 23.41 4.70
C GLN A 34 -5.07 24.32 3.49
N MET A 35 -6.31 24.65 3.19
CA MET A 35 -6.67 25.33 1.94
C MET A 35 -7.36 26.68 2.19
N ASP A 36 -7.33 27.54 1.18
CA ASP A 36 -8.16 28.72 1.14
C ASP A 36 -9.64 28.33 0.91
N ALA A 37 -10.54 28.99 1.61
CA ALA A 37 -11.95 28.61 1.65
C ALA A 37 -12.65 28.66 0.26
N LEU A 38 -12.13 29.46 -0.67
CA LEU A 38 -12.70 29.60 -2.03
C LEU A 38 -12.35 28.42 -2.95
N ASP A 39 -11.13 27.87 -2.82
CA ASP A 39 -10.63 26.79 -3.69
C ASP A 39 -11.07 25.40 -3.25
N ALA A 40 -11.33 25.22 -1.95
CA ALA A 40 -11.55 23.90 -1.38
C ALA A 40 -12.81 23.18 -1.91
N PRO A 41 -14.02 23.80 -1.97
CA PRO A 41 -15.20 23.12 -2.48
C PRO A 41 -15.03 22.72 -3.95
N ALA A 42 -14.52 23.62 -4.80
CA ALA A 42 -14.31 23.35 -6.21
C ALA A 42 -13.30 22.22 -6.44
N THR A 43 -12.26 22.11 -5.61
CA THR A 43 -11.25 21.05 -5.68
C THR A 43 -11.83 19.70 -5.25
N LEU A 44 -12.53 19.64 -4.13
CA LEU A 44 -13.15 18.39 -3.64
C LEU A 44 -14.21 17.85 -4.59
N LEU A 45 -15.03 18.72 -5.20
CA LEU A 45 -16.06 18.34 -6.19
C LEU A 45 -15.47 17.79 -7.50
N ARG A 46 -14.17 17.96 -7.75
CA ARG A 46 -13.47 17.44 -8.93
C ARG A 46 -12.68 16.19 -8.65
N THR A 47 -12.58 15.78 -7.38
CA THR A 47 -11.88 14.56 -6.98
C THR A 47 -12.61 13.33 -7.51
N ASN A 48 -11.91 12.46 -8.21
CA ASN A 48 -12.40 11.24 -8.85
C ASN A 48 -13.58 11.48 -9.81
N GLN A 49 -13.64 12.62 -10.46
CA GLN A 49 -14.63 12.94 -11.49
C GLN A 49 -14.03 12.76 -12.89
N PRO A 50 -14.86 12.46 -13.94
CA PRO A 50 -14.34 12.18 -15.28
C PRO A 50 -13.49 13.28 -15.90
N ASP A 51 -13.80 14.54 -15.60
CA ASP A 51 -13.07 15.74 -16.05
C ASP A 51 -12.20 16.36 -14.94
N GLY A 52 -11.99 15.61 -13.87
CA GLY A 52 -11.24 15.99 -12.69
C GLY A 52 -9.91 15.26 -12.56
N PHE A 53 -9.51 15.03 -11.32
CA PHE A 53 -8.27 14.35 -10.97
C PHE A 53 -8.52 13.22 -9.98
N ASP A 54 -7.65 12.20 -10.05
CA ASP A 54 -7.66 11.12 -9.08
C ASP A 54 -7.15 11.57 -7.72
N CYS A 55 -7.86 11.14 -6.68
CA CYS A 55 -7.39 11.27 -5.32
C CYS A 55 -5.97 10.63 -5.18
N PRO A 56 -4.99 11.36 -4.61
CA PRO A 56 -3.65 10.77 -4.38
C PRO A 56 -3.61 9.74 -3.23
N GLY A 57 -4.76 9.30 -2.75
CA GLY A 57 -4.92 8.28 -1.72
C GLY A 57 -4.86 6.86 -2.26
N CYS A 58 -5.95 6.11 -2.07
CA CYS A 58 -6.03 4.69 -2.40
C CYS A 58 -6.43 4.43 -3.86
N ALA A 59 -6.24 3.17 -4.29
CA ALA A 59 -6.59 2.68 -5.63
C ALA A 59 -8.01 2.09 -5.70
N TRP A 60 -8.99 2.56 -4.91
CA TRP A 60 -10.37 2.10 -5.02
C TRP A 60 -11.02 2.67 -6.29
N PRO A 61 -11.66 1.85 -7.14
CA PRO A 61 -12.21 2.27 -8.42
C PRO A 61 -13.40 3.23 -8.29
N ASP A 62 -13.77 3.83 -9.42
CA ASP A 62 -14.93 4.70 -9.57
C ASP A 62 -16.11 3.92 -10.15
N LYS A 63 -17.34 4.20 -9.66
CA LYS A 63 -18.57 3.71 -10.30
C LYS A 63 -18.82 4.45 -11.61
N GLU A 64 -19.45 3.79 -12.60
CA GLU A 64 -19.87 4.44 -13.88
C GLU A 64 -20.85 5.60 -13.61
N HIS A 65 -21.85 5.37 -12.76
CA HIS A 65 -22.80 6.41 -12.32
C HIS A 65 -22.24 7.12 -11.08
N LYS A 66 -21.65 8.28 -11.29
CA LYS A 66 -20.97 9.04 -10.23
C LYS A 66 -21.93 9.91 -9.43
N SER A 67 -21.79 9.87 -8.11
CA SER A 67 -22.41 10.86 -7.24
C SER A 67 -21.66 12.19 -7.34
N THR A 68 -22.28 13.27 -6.85
CA THR A 68 -21.63 14.59 -6.77
C THR A 68 -20.37 14.55 -5.90
N PHE A 69 -20.35 13.71 -4.86
CA PHE A 69 -19.23 13.57 -3.94
C PHE A 69 -18.57 12.20 -4.12
N GLN A 70 -17.43 12.16 -4.81
CA GLN A 70 -16.64 10.94 -5.06
C GLN A 70 -15.38 10.86 -4.20
N PHE A 71 -15.36 11.54 -3.07
CA PHE A 71 -14.26 11.46 -2.11
C PHE A 71 -14.75 10.92 -0.76
N CYS A 72 -13.85 10.29 -0.02
CA CYS A 72 -14.04 9.91 1.37
C CYS A 72 -13.29 10.88 2.30
N GLU A 73 -13.44 10.71 3.60
CA GLU A 73 -12.74 11.51 4.60
C GLU A 73 -11.22 11.54 4.38
N ASN A 74 -10.57 10.37 4.25
CA ASN A 74 -9.13 10.30 4.03
C ASN A 74 -8.72 10.81 2.64
N GLY A 75 -9.57 10.66 1.63
CA GLY A 75 -9.39 11.27 0.32
C GLY A 75 -9.43 12.81 0.39
N ALA A 76 -10.38 13.37 1.12
CA ALA A 76 -10.43 14.80 1.34
C ALA A 76 -9.19 15.32 2.09
N LYS A 77 -8.72 14.59 3.12
CA LYS A 77 -7.47 14.92 3.82
C LYS A 77 -6.27 14.86 2.88
N ALA A 78 -6.16 13.82 2.05
CA ALA A 78 -5.07 13.67 1.08
C ALA A 78 -5.06 14.82 0.05
N VAL A 79 -6.22 15.17 -0.50
CA VAL A 79 -6.38 16.26 -1.47
C VAL A 79 -6.03 17.61 -0.83
N THR A 80 -6.59 17.93 0.34
CA THR A 80 -6.30 19.19 1.01
C THR A 80 -4.86 19.29 1.49
N TRP A 81 -4.24 18.17 1.90
CA TRP A 81 -2.84 18.11 2.26
C TRP A 81 -1.91 18.39 1.08
N GLU A 82 -2.23 17.88 -0.10
CA GLU A 82 -1.49 18.19 -1.34
C GLU A 82 -1.72 19.64 -1.79
N ALA A 83 -2.97 20.09 -1.79
CA ALA A 83 -3.38 21.41 -2.24
C ALA A 83 -3.17 22.53 -1.20
N THR A 84 -2.40 22.27 -0.15
CA THR A 84 -2.18 23.22 0.95
C THR A 84 -1.62 24.56 0.48
N SER A 85 -2.06 25.66 1.14
CA SER A 85 -1.50 26.99 0.94
C SER A 85 -0.13 27.22 1.57
N LYS A 86 0.32 26.32 2.45
CA LYS A 86 1.63 26.38 3.11
C LYS A 86 2.77 26.10 2.14
N ARG A 87 3.92 26.77 2.32
CA ARG A 87 5.08 26.69 1.42
C ARG A 87 6.39 26.52 2.19
N VAL A 88 7.21 25.60 1.70
CA VAL A 88 8.62 25.47 2.07
C VAL A 88 9.41 26.32 1.07
N THR A 89 9.80 27.54 1.51
CA THR A 89 10.51 28.50 0.68
C THR A 89 12.03 28.44 0.91
N PRO A 90 12.86 29.06 0.07
CA PRO A 90 14.29 29.18 0.30
C PRO A 90 14.63 29.85 1.63
N GLU A 91 13.86 30.86 2.05
CA GLU A 91 14.03 31.55 3.33
C GLU A 91 13.78 30.62 4.50
N PHE A 92 12.74 29.78 4.44
CA PHE A 92 12.48 28.76 5.44
C PHE A 92 13.70 27.82 5.57
N LEU A 93 14.22 27.33 4.44
CA LEU A 93 15.35 26.39 4.42
C LEU A 93 16.68 27.05 4.85
N ALA A 94 16.86 28.34 4.60
CA ALA A 94 18.03 29.07 5.08
C ALA A 94 18.09 29.21 6.61
N HIS A 95 16.93 29.17 7.28
CA HIS A 95 16.81 29.27 8.73
C HIS A 95 16.68 27.91 9.46
N ASN A 96 16.52 26.82 8.70
CA ASN A 96 16.36 25.47 9.24
C ASN A 96 17.42 24.53 8.66
N THR A 97 18.39 24.16 9.51
CA THR A 97 19.42 23.18 9.11
C THR A 97 18.83 21.79 8.96
N VAL A 98 19.46 20.94 8.15
CA VAL A 98 19.07 19.52 8.00
C VAL A 98 19.09 18.83 9.35
N THR A 99 20.09 19.08 10.18
CA THR A 99 20.17 18.56 11.56
C THR A 99 18.96 18.98 12.40
N SER A 100 18.51 20.25 12.32
CA SER A 100 17.33 20.72 13.06
C SER A 100 16.01 20.10 12.55
N LEU A 101 15.93 19.87 11.25
CA LEU A 101 14.76 19.23 10.63
C LEU A 101 14.69 17.73 10.93
N LEU A 102 15.82 17.03 11.02
CA LEU A 102 15.86 15.61 11.42
C LEU A 102 15.29 15.36 12.83
N ALA A 103 15.33 16.35 13.72
CA ALA A 103 14.71 16.27 15.04
C ALA A 103 13.18 16.40 15.02
N LYS A 104 12.57 16.73 13.88
CA LYS A 104 11.12 16.85 13.71
C LYS A 104 10.47 15.51 13.39
N SER A 105 9.22 15.36 13.78
CA SER A 105 8.39 14.22 13.39
C SER A 105 8.05 14.27 11.88
N ASP A 106 7.73 13.11 11.29
CA ASP A 106 7.33 13.05 9.87
C ASP A 106 6.05 13.87 9.62
N PHE A 107 5.14 13.94 10.59
CA PHE A 107 3.96 14.81 10.55
C PHE A 107 4.32 16.30 10.45
N GLU A 108 5.28 16.78 11.27
CA GLU A 108 5.75 18.16 11.22
C GLU A 108 6.44 18.49 9.89
N LEU A 109 7.32 17.59 9.39
CA LEU A 109 8.06 17.77 8.14
C LEU A 109 7.13 17.99 6.96
N GLU A 110 6.16 17.11 6.74
CA GLU A 110 5.17 17.29 5.67
C GLU A 110 4.21 18.46 5.94
N GLY A 111 3.96 18.77 7.21
CA GLY A 111 3.12 19.87 7.68
C GLY A 111 3.63 21.28 7.30
N TYR A 112 4.93 21.45 7.00
CA TYR A 112 5.47 22.73 6.51
C TYR A 112 4.94 23.14 5.13
N GLY A 113 4.42 22.20 4.34
CA GLY A 113 3.73 22.48 3.09
C GLY A 113 4.51 22.10 1.83
N ARG A 114 4.14 22.74 0.71
CA ARG A 114 4.67 22.42 -0.61
C ARG A 114 6.08 22.98 -0.83
N LEU A 115 6.95 22.16 -1.40
CA LEU A 115 8.24 22.58 -1.95
C LEU A 115 8.03 23.56 -3.10
N THR A 116 8.91 24.52 -3.28
CA THR A 116 8.73 25.62 -4.25
C THR A 116 9.88 25.78 -5.25
N HIS A 117 11.07 25.30 -4.93
CA HIS A 117 12.29 25.48 -5.73
C HIS A 117 13.05 24.17 -5.85
N PRO A 118 13.73 23.88 -6.96
CA PRO A 118 14.75 22.84 -6.98
C PRO A 118 15.88 23.23 -6.01
N LEU A 119 16.35 22.24 -5.26
CA LEU A 119 17.20 22.43 -4.10
C LEU A 119 18.41 21.51 -4.17
N ARG A 120 19.56 22.02 -3.74
CA ARG A 120 20.78 21.24 -3.50
C ARG A 120 21.24 21.40 -2.07
N TYR A 121 21.68 20.33 -1.44
CA TYR A 121 22.25 20.38 -0.10
C TYR A 121 23.62 21.06 -0.10
N ASP A 122 23.80 22.03 0.78
CA ASP A 122 25.07 22.70 1.05
C ASP A 122 25.62 22.24 2.41
N ARG A 123 26.63 21.39 2.35
CA ARG A 123 27.26 20.81 3.54
C ARG A 123 27.88 21.85 4.44
N ALA A 124 28.39 22.97 3.91
CA ALA A 124 29.05 24.00 4.71
C ALA A 124 28.09 24.74 5.65
N SER A 125 26.85 24.92 5.21
CA SER A 125 25.80 25.57 6.00
C SER A 125 24.81 24.60 6.63
N ASP A 126 24.91 23.30 6.34
CA ASP A 126 23.92 22.26 6.70
C ASP A 126 22.49 22.62 6.28
N THR A 127 22.34 23.27 5.10
CA THR A 127 21.03 23.72 4.61
C THR A 127 20.81 23.33 3.15
N PHE A 128 19.55 23.30 2.71
CA PHE A 128 19.23 23.22 1.30
C PHE A 128 19.18 24.62 0.67
N ARG A 129 19.83 24.78 -0.48
CA ARG A 129 19.87 26.03 -1.25
C ARG A 129 19.22 25.85 -2.62
N PRO A 130 18.53 26.87 -3.14
CA PRO A 130 18.04 26.85 -4.51
C PRO A 130 19.15 26.58 -5.52
N VAL A 131 18.82 25.85 -6.57
CA VAL A 131 19.67 25.58 -7.73
C VAL A 131 18.81 25.71 -9.00
N GLU A 132 19.40 26.12 -10.12
CA GLU A 132 18.70 26.13 -11.40
C GLU A 132 18.45 24.68 -11.88
N TRP A 133 17.33 24.44 -12.58
CA TRP A 133 16.97 23.12 -13.06
C TRP A 133 18.02 22.48 -13.94
N GLU A 134 18.58 23.26 -14.86
CA GLU A 134 19.58 22.80 -15.82
C GLU A 134 20.90 22.46 -15.13
N ASP A 135 21.31 23.25 -14.14
CA ASP A 135 22.50 22.98 -13.32
C ASP A 135 22.30 21.71 -12.46
N ALA A 136 21.11 21.54 -11.90
CA ALA A 136 20.80 20.33 -11.15
C ALA A 136 20.85 19.08 -12.05
N PHE A 137 20.22 19.11 -13.23
CA PHE A 137 20.23 17.99 -14.16
C PHE A 137 21.63 17.66 -14.66
N GLU A 138 22.44 18.68 -15.06
CA GLU A 138 23.80 18.43 -15.54
C GLU A 138 24.65 17.81 -14.43
N ARG A 139 24.54 18.32 -13.18
CA ARG A 139 25.31 17.78 -12.06
C ARG A 139 24.90 16.35 -11.70
N ILE A 140 23.61 16.05 -11.69
CA ILE A 140 23.08 14.68 -11.50
C ILE A 140 23.63 13.77 -12.61
N GLY A 141 23.54 14.22 -13.88
CA GLY A 141 24.05 13.46 -15.02
C GLY A 141 25.56 13.22 -14.98
N GLU A 142 26.34 14.19 -14.51
CA GLU A 142 27.80 14.03 -14.30
C GLU A 142 28.10 12.90 -13.30
N VAL A 143 27.43 12.91 -12.13
CA VAL A 143 27.64 11.89 -11.10
C VAL A 143 27.23 10.52 -11.62
N LEU A 144 26.06 10.39 -12.25
CA LEU A 144 25.58 9.13 -12.79
C LEU A 144 26.51 8.57 -13.86
N ARG A 145 27.05 9.40 -14.76
CA ARG A 145 28.04 8.95 -15.77
C ARG A 145 29.35 8.45 -15.16
N GLY A 146 29.63 8.80 -13.92
CA GLY A 146 30.80 8.34 -13.17
C GLY A 146 30.58 7.08 -12.34
N LEU A 147 29.36 6.52 -12.37
CA LEU A 147 29.00 5.30 -11.63
C LEU A 147 28.72 4.13 -12.59
N GLU A 148 29.01 2.93 -12.13
CA GLU A 148 28.51 1.72 -12.83
C GLU A 148 26.99 1.64 -12.67
N PRO A 149 26.23 1.22 -13.70
CA PRO A 149 24.77 1.23 -13.66
C PRO A 149 24.16 0.48 -12.46
N ASP A 150 24.73 -0.66 -12.09
CA ASP A 150 24.26 -1.47 -10.96
C ASP A 150 24.59 -0.88 -9.56
N GLN A 151 25.30 0.24 -9.52
CA GLN A 151 25.50 1.03 -8.30
C GLN A 151 24.37 2.08 -8.05
N VAL A 152 23.37 2.13 -8.93
CA VAL A 152 22.30 3.12 -8.87
C VAL A 152 20.96 2.44 -8.66
N GLU A 153 20.20 2.95 -7.68
CA GLU A 153 18.86 2.48 -7.34
C GLU A 153 17.81 3.50 -7.83
N PHE A 154 16.80 3.01 -8.57
CA PHE A 154 15.72 3.82 -9.14
C PHE A 154 14.40 3.51 -8.42
N TYR A 155 14.15 4.19 -7.29
CA TYR A 155 12.95 3.96 -6.48
C TYR A 155 11.72 4.68 -7.05
N THR A 156 10.57 3.98 -7.08
CA THR A 156 9.30 4.54 -7.57
C THR A 156 8.22 4.46 -6.50
N SER A 157 7.61 5.60 -6.21
CA SER A 157 6.39 5.68 -5.39
C SER A 157 5.18 5.12 -6.13
N GLY A 158 4.29 4.45 -5.43
CA GLY A 158 3.01 3.99 -5.99
C GLY A 158 2.01 5.13 -6.33
N ARG A 159 2.41 6.39 -6.27
CA ARG A 159 1.62 7.57 -6.68
C ARG A 159 2.08 8.18 -8.01
N ALA A 160 3.24 7.81 -8.53
CA ALA A 160 3.71 8.27 -9.82
C ALA A 160 2.70 7.89 -10.93
N SER A 161 2.54 8.73 -11.95
CA SER A 161 1.67 8.42 -13.09
C SER A 161 2.25 7.33 -13.99
N ASN A 162 1.42 6.71 -14.83
CA ASN A 162 1.90 5.74 -15.81
C ASN A 162 2.96 6.35 -16.73
N GLU A 163 2.75 7.59 -17.19
CA GLU A 163 3.68 8.30 -18.07
C GLU A 163 5.03 8.54 -17.39
N ALA A 164 5.01 9.01 -16.12
CA ALA A 164 6.24 9.26 -15.36
C ALA A 164 6.97 7.95 -15.05
N ALA A 165 6.26 6.92 -14.61
CA ALA A 165 6.82 5.61 -14.29
C ALA A 165 7.40 4.93 -15.53
N TRP A 166 6.71 5.00 -16.66
CA TRP A 166 7.20 4.43 -17.91
C TRP A 166 8.47 5.13 -18.42
N LEU A 167 8.52 6.47 -18.38
CA LEU A 167 9.75 7.20 -18.72
C LEU A 167 10.90 6.87 -17.75
N PHE A 168 10.58 6.70 -16.47
CA PHE A 168 11.58 6.40 -15.45
C PHE A 168 12.22 5.03 -15.66
N GLN A 169 11.42 4.00 -15.98
CA GLN A 169 11.94 2.69 -16.32
C GLN A 169 12.73 2.68 -17.64
N LEU A 170 12.30 3.47 -18.64
CA LEU A 170 13.04 3.61 -19.89
C LEU A 170 14.41 4.23 -19.63
N PHE A 171 14.47 5.31 -18.83
CA PHE A 171 15.70 5.98 -18.43
C PHE A 171 16.67 5.00 -17.74
N ALA A 172 16.21 4.30 -16.71
CA ALA A 172 17.06 3.38 -15.97
C ALA A 172 17.61 2.23 -16.82
N ARG A 173 16.79 1.68 -17.73
CA ARG A 173 17.22 0.59 -18.61
C ARG A 173 18.14 1.04 -19.73
N GLU A 174 17.94 2.22 -20.28
CA GLU A 174 18.88 2.81 -21.25
C GLU A 174 20.20 3.22 -20.55
N TYR A 175 20.13 3.62 -19.27
CA TYR A 175 21.31 3.85 -18.44
C TYR A 175 22.08 2.55 -18.15
N GLY A 176 21.39 1.39 -18.05
CA GLY A 176 21.99 0.05 -18.00
C GLY A 176 21.66 -0.76 -16.74
N THR A 177 20.58 -0.47 -16.00
CA THR A 177 20.21 -1.20 -14.80
C THR A 177 18.74 -1.59 -14.75
N ASN A 178 18.44 -2.70 -14.04
CA ASN A 178 17.10 -3.12 -13.62
C ASN A 178 16.86 -2.92 -12.11
N ASN A 179 17.65 -2.13 -11.42
CA ASN A 179 17.47 -1.83 -10.01
C ASN A 179 16.24 -0.93 -9.81
N PHE A 180 15.10 -1.55 -9.57
CA PHE A 180 13.82 -0.89 -9.37
C PHE A 180 13.21 -1.23 -8.01
N PRO A 181 13.81 -0.77 -6.90
CA PRO A 181 13.08 -0.78 -5.63
C PRO A 181 11.79 0.02 -5.82
N ASP A 182 10.65 -0.56 -5.45
CA ASP A 182 9.38 0.13 -5.60
C ASP A 182 8.42 -0.10 -4.43
N CYS A 183 7.39 0.68 -4.40
CA CYS A 183 6.36 0.58 -3.37
C CYS A 183 5.65 -0.78 -3.37
N SER A 184 5.54 -1.49 -4.51
CA SER A 184 4.90 -2.80 -4.62
C SER A 184 5.68 -3.86 -3.84
N ASN A 185 7.02 -3.81 -3.85
CA ASN A 185 7.88 -4.73 -3.12
C ASN A 185 7.55 -4.78 -1.62
N MET A 186 7.16 -3.64 -1.05
CA MET A 186 6.80 -3.50 0.37
C MET A 186 5.32 -3.69 0.66
N CYS A 187 4.47 -3.92 -0.37
CA CYS A 187 3.02 -3.87 -0.24
C CYS A 187 2.34 -5.16 -0.71
N HIS A 188 2.30 -5.38 -2.00
CA HIS A 188 1.56 -6.46 -2.65
C HIS A 188 2.42 -7.28 -3.62
N GLU A 189 3.75 -7.32 -3.44
CA GLU A 189 4.60 -8.18 -4.27
C GLU A 189 4.24 -9.66 -4.11
N ALA A 190 3.87 -10.08 -2.89
CA ALA A 190 3.33 -11.42 -2.64
C ALA A 190 2.12 -11.75 -3.53
N THR A 191 1.28 -10.76 -3.88
CA THR A 191 0.20 -10.93 -4.87
C THR A 191 0.76 -11.05 -6.29
N SER A 192 1.74 -10.21 -6.64
CA SER A 192 2.36 -10.22 -7.97
C SER A 192 3.15 -11.50 -8.26
N VAL A 193 3.63 -12.19 -7.23
CA VAL A 193 4.34 -13.48 -7.33
C VAL A 193 3.39 -14.68 -7.17
N GLY A 194 2.47 -14.62 -6.21
CA GLY A 194 1.59 -15.75 -5.87
C GLY A 194 0.50 -16.01 -6.91
N LEU A 195 -0.28 -14.98 -7.28
CA LEU A 195 -1.39 -15.16 -8.22
C LEU A 195 -0.97 -15.61 -9.62
N PRO A 196 0.16 -15.18 -10.22
CA PRO A 196 0.59 -15.74 -11.50
C PRO A 196 0.80 -17.25 -11.47
N ARG A 197 1.26 -17.80 -10.34
CA ARG A 197 1.42 -19.25 -10.18
C ARG A 197 0.09 -19.99 -10.03
N SER A 198 -0.94 -19.33 -9.48
CA SER A 198 -2.27 -19.92 -9.30
C SER A 198 -3.18 -19.71 -10.50
N ILE A 199 -3.27 -18.48 -11.03
CA ILE A 199 -4.24 -18.09 -12.05
C ILE A 199 -3.63 -17.40 -13.29
N GLY A 200 -2.31 -17.29 -13.35
CA GLY A 200 -1.56 -16.77 -14.50
C GLY A 200 -1.39 -15.25 -14.55
N ILE A 201 -2.01 -14.47 -13.65
CA ILE A 201 -1.84 -13.01 -13.59
C ILE A 201 -1.69 -12.53 -12.15
N GLY A 202 -0.90 -11.48 -11.92
CA GLY A 202 -0.68 -10.86 -10.61
C GLY A 202 -1.72 -9.81 -10.21
N LYS A 203 -2.95 -9.91 -10.70
CA LYS A 203 -4.03 -8.94 -10.52
C LYS A 203 -5.31 -9.61 -10.03
N GLY A 204 -6.22 -8.80 -9.44
CA GLY A 204 -7.56 -9.25 -9.08
C GLY A 204 -8.40 -9.62 -10.30
N THR A 205 -9.48 -10.36 -10.07
CA THR A 205 -10.36 -10.84 -11.14
C THR A 205 -11.76 -10.22 -11.11
N VAL A 206 -12.05 -9.37 -10.13
CA VAL A 206 -13.36 -8.72 -9.97
C VAL A 206 -13.35 -7.29 -10.51
N SER A 207 -14.52 -6.81 -10.89
CA SER A 207 -14.85 -5.41 -11.16
C SER A 207 -15.70 -4.83 -10.02
N LEU A 208 -15.94 -3.51 -10.03
CA LEU A 208 -16.83 -2.92 -9.05
C LEU A 208 -18.28 -3.41 -9.22
N ASP A 209 -18.71 -3.69 -10.47
CA ASP A 209 -20.04 -4.25 -10.78
C ASP A 209 -20.24 -5.68 -10.28
N ASP A 210 -19.16 -6.42 -10.02
CA ASP A 210 -19.26 -7.74 -9.40
C ASP A 210 -19.78 -7.67 -7.97
N PHE A 211 -19.52 -6.59 -7.25
CA PHE A 211 -20.09 -6.39 -5.91
C PHE A 211 -21.61 -6.25 -5.93
N ASP A 212 -22.20 -5.77 -7.03
CA ASP A 212 -23.66 -5.71 -7.17
C ASP A 212 -24.30 -7.09 -7.35
N LYS A 213 -23.52 -8.10 -7.76
CA LYS A 213 -23.98 -9.46 -8.09
C LYS A 213 -23.52 -10.50 -7.07
N THR A 214 -22.65 -10.15 -6.13
CA THR A 214 -22.10 -11.08 -5.14
C THR A 214 -23.16 -11.49 -4.12
N GLU A 215 -23.06 -12.74 -3.66
CA GLU A 215 -23.90 -13.32 -2.61
C GLU A 215 -23.19 -13.40 -1.26
N LEU A 216 -21.86 -13.24 -1.24
CA LEU A 216 -21.03 -13.27 -0.05
C LEU A 216 -19.74 -12.51 -0.27
N VAL A 217 -19.34 -11.70 0.71
CA VAL A 217 -17.99 -11.14 0.79
C VAL A 217 -17.24 -11.70 1.98
N ILE A 218 -16.02 -12.21 1.77
CA ILE A 218 -15.09 -12.57 2.83
C ILE A 218 -13.94 -11.56 2.80
N SER A 219 -13.77 -10.79 3.87
CA SER A 219 -12.73 -9.75 3.97
C SER A 219 -11.65 -10.21 4.94
N ILE A 220 -10.40 -10.33 4.46
CA ILE A 220 -9.29 -10.93 5.22
C ILE A 220 -8.13 -9.93 5.36
N GLY A 221 -7.65 -9.72 6.59
CA GLY A 221 -6.45 -8.92 6.87
C GLY A 221 -6.49 -7.49 6.33
N HIS A 222 -7.67 -6.84 6.36
CA HIS A 222 -7.89 -5.51 5.79
C HIS A 222 -8.78 -4.64 6.67
N ASN A 223 -8.45 -3.35 6.77
CA ASN A 223 -9.29 -2.32 7.39
C ASN A 223 -9.70 -1.28 6.32
N PRO A 224 -10.82 -1.49 5.61
CA PRO A 224 -11.25 -0.57 4.56
C PRO A 224 -11.61 0.81 5.10
N GLY A 225 -12.15 0.92 6.31
CA GLY A 225 -12.51 2.20 6.90
C GLY A 225 -11.35 3.19 7.08
N THR A 226 -10.13 2.67 7.16
CA THR A 226 -8.89 3.47 7.22
C THR A 226 -8.17 3.51 5.87
N ASN A 227 -8.05 2.35 5.20
CA ASN A 227 -7.18 2.20 4.03
C ASN A 227 -7.89 2.45 2.70
N HIS A 228 -9.19 2.13 2.59
CA HIS A 228 -10.01 2.29 1.39
C HIS A 228 -11.41 2.81 1.74
N PRO A 229 -11.56 4.00 2.36
CA PRO A 229 -12.84 4.38 2.95
C PRO A 229 -13.99 4.51 1.93
N ARG A 230 -13.71 4.69 0.62
CA ARG A 230 -14.73 4.65 -0.44
C ARG A 230 -15.34 3.25 -0.61
N MET A 231 -14.59 2.19 -0.32
CA MET A 231 -15.12 0.82 -0.29
C MET A 231 -16.23 0.66 0.75
N MET A 232 -16.22 1.47 1.82
CA MET A 232 -17.27 1.40 2.84
C MET A 232 -18.67 1.68 2.28
N GLY A 233 -18.80 2.56 1.29
CA GLY A 233 -20.07 2.77 0.57
C GLY A 233 -20.55 1.47 -0.12
N THR A 234 -19.66 0.75 -0.78
CA THR A 234 -19.98 -0.54 -1.41
C THR A 234 -20.38 -1.60 -0.38
N LEU A 235 -19.64 -1.73 0.72
CA LEU A 235 -19.97 -2.68 1.79
C LEU A 235 -21.27 -2.32 2.50
N HIS A 236 -21.55 -1.05 2.68
CA HIS A 236 -22.81 -0.54 3.24
C HIS A 236 -24.01 -0.90 2.34
N GLU A 237 -23.90 -0.72 1.02
CA GLU A 237 -24.94 -1.14 0.06
C GLU A 237 -25.18 -2.64 0.12
N LEU A 238 -24.12 -3.46 0.22
CA LEU A 238 -24.22 -4.92 0.37
C LEU A 238 -24.93 -5.31 1.67
N ALA A 239 -24.51 -4.74 2.80
CA ALA A 239 -25.10 -5.01 4.11
C ALA A 239 -26.61 -4.67 4.13
N ARG A 240 -26.99 -3.52 3.53
CA ARG A 240 -28.40 -3.12 3.40
C ARG A 240 -29.23 -4.05 2.52
N ARG A 241 -28.63 -4.70 1.55
CA ARG A 241 -29.27 -5.75 0.72
C ARG A 241 -29.33 -7.11 1.43
N GLY A 242 -28.74 -7.23 2.63
CA GLY A 242 -28.67 -8.50 3.38
C GLY A 242 -27.62 -9.47 2.84
N VAL A 243 -26.68 -9.02 2.03
CA VAL A 243 -25.55 -9.85 1.59
C VAL A 243 -24.59 -10.04 2.76
N PRO A 244 -24.28 -11.29 3.16
CA PRO A 244 -23.36 -11.55 4.26
C PRO A 244 -21.96 -11.00 3.97
N ILE A 245 -21.37 -10.36 4.99
CA ILE A 245 -19.98 -9.91 4.98
C ILE A 245 -19.28 -10.57 6.16
N ILE A 246 -18.38 -11.51 5.89
CA ILE A 246 -17.58 -12.19 6.90
C ILE A 246 -16.22 -11.54 6.98
N VAL A 247 -15.79 -11.21 8.19
CA VAL A 247 -14.49 -10.57 8.44
C VAL A 247 -13.56 -11.49 9.21
N LEU A 248 -12.36 -11.71 8.69
CA LEU A 248 -11.23 -12.35 9.34
C LEU A 248 -10.13 -11.31 9.55
N ASN A 249 -9.99 -10.78 10.76
CA ASN A 249 -9.01 -9.72 11.05
C ASN A 249 -8.58 -9.77 12.52
N PRO A 250 -7.30 -9.53 12.85
CA PRO A 250 -6.83 -9.60 14.25
C PRO A 250 -7.47 -8.58 15.18
N LEU A 251 -7.74 -7.37 14.69
CA LEU A 251 -8.34 -6.28 15.46
C LEU A 251 -9.82 -6.11 15.12
N ARG A 252 -10.61 -5.67 16.10
CA ARG A 252 -11.96 -5.16 15.87
C ARG A 252 -11.87 -3.77 15.29
N GLU A 253 -12.16 -3.61 14.00
CA GLU A 253 -12.09 -2.34 13.30
C GLU A 253 -13.47 -1.69 13.19
N ARG A 254 -13.61 -0.48 13.70
CA ARG A 254 -14.90 0.21 13.86
C ARG A 254 -15.73 0.27 12.58
N ALA A 255 -15.10 0.51 11.43
CA ALA A 255 -15.80 0.63 10.16
C ALA A 255 -16.39 -0.71 9.68
N LEU A 256 -15.73 -1.83 10.00
CA LEU A 256 -16.24 -3.18 9.70
C LEU A 256 -17.31 -3.62 10.70
N GLU A 257 -17.40 -3.01 11.86
CA GLU A 257 -18.50 -3.23 12.79
C GLU A 257 -19.71 -2.40 12.36
N ARG A 258 -19.55 -1.07 12.26
CA ARG A 258 -20.67 -0.16 12.06
C ARG A 258 -20.25 1.10 11.28
N PHE A 259 -21.01 1.41 10.24
CA PHE A 259 -20.75 2.56 9.38
C PHE A 259 -21.99 3.39 9.18
N ALA A 260 -21.86 4.73 9.24
CA ALA A 260 -22.88 5.67 8.83
C ALA A 260 -22.43 6.35 7.53
N ASP A 261 -23.22 6.23 6.48
CA ASP A 261 -22.90 6.83 5.19
C ASP A 261 -23.10 8.36 5.24
N PRO A 262 -22.03 9.18 5.09
CA PRO A 262 -22.17 10.64 5.07
C PRO A 262 -23.03 11.18 3.92
N GLN A 263 -23.30 10.37 2.90
CA GLN A 263 -24.17 10.73 1.76
C GLN A 263 -25.62 10.29 1.96
N SER A 264 -25.91 9.47 2.98
CA SER A 264 -27.27 9.06 3.32
C SER A 264 -27.98 10.12 4.15
N VAL A 265 -28.91 10.85 3.53
CA VAL A 265 -29.72 11.87 4.24
C VAL A 265 -30.42 11.29 5.46
N ILE A 266 -30.92 10.05 5.35
CA ILE A 266 -31.64 9.38 6.44
C ILE A 266 -30.69 9.10 7.62
N GLU A 267 -29.54 8.47 7.39
CA GLU A 267 -28.59 8.13 8.46
C GLU A 267 -28.03 9.40 9.11
N MET A 268 -27.77 10.45 8.32
CA MET A 268 -27.31 11.72 8.85
C MET A 268 -28.34 12.45 9.69
N ALA A 269 -29.62 12.43 9.27
CA ALA A 269 -30.69 13.09 10.02
C ALA A 269 -31.12 12.34 11.28
N THR A 270 -31.08 11.01 11.23
CA THR A 270 -31.51 10.15 12.35
C THR A 270 -30.39 9.71 13.27
N TYR A 271 -29.11 10.03 12.93
CA TYR A 271 -27.92 9.53 13.62
C TYR A 271 -27.86 7.99 13.65
N SER A 272 -28.50 7.33 12.70
CA SER A 272 -28.45 5.87 12.56
C SER A 272 -27.19 5.43 11.82
N SER A 273 -26.95 4.13 11.81
CA SER A 273 -25.81 3.52 11.11
C SER A 273 -26.15 2.06 10.77
N THR A 274 -25.46 1.50 9.81
CA THR A 274 -25.62 0.13 9.34
C THR A 274 -24.50 -0.74 9.90
N ASP A 275 -24.87 -1.92 10.46
CA ASP A 275 -23.92 -2.96 10.80
C ASP A 275 -23.36 -3.57 9.52
N ILE A 276 -22.03 -3.63 9.38
CA ILE A 276 -21.37 -4.02 8.15
C ILE A 276 -21.06 -5.53 8.15
N ALA A 277 -20.29 -6.01 9.13
CA ALA A 277 -19.98 -7.43 9.22
C ALA A 277 -21.17 -8.21 9.75
N SER A 278 -21.65 -9.21 9.00
CA SER A 278 -22.61 -10.18 9.49
C SER A 278 -21.98 -11.12 10.52
N THR A 279 -20.68 -11.38 10.38
CA THR A 279 -19.88 -12.19 11.30
C THR A 279 -18.43 -11.68 11.32
N TYR A 280 -17.85 -11.60 12.51
CA TYR A 280 -16.50 -11.09 12.73
C TYR A 280 -15.67 -12.06 13.55
N PHE A 281 -14.62 -12.61 12.98
CA PHE A 281 -13.66 -13.50 13.65
C PHE A 281 -12.31 -12.81 13.81
N GLN A 282 -11.76 -12.83 15.04
CA GLN A 282 -10.43 -12.30 15.32
C GLN A 282 -9.40 -13.41 15.16
N VAL A 283 -8.80 -13.47 13.95
CA VAL A 283 -7.70 -14.40 13.67
C VAL A 283 -6.43 -13.91 14.37
N LYS A 284 -5.62 -14.81 14.90
CA LYS A 284 -4.31 -14.49 15.46
C LYS A 284 -3.40 -13.92 14.37
N ALA A 285 -2.54 -12.96 14.69
CA ALA A 285 -1.59 -12.41 13.73
C ALA A 285 -0.75 -13.53 13.08
N GLY A 286 -0.73 -13.57 11.74
CA GLY A 286 -0.05 -14.63 10.99
C GLY A 286 -0.79 -15.98 10.91
N GLY A 287 -1.97 -16.09 11.52
CA GLY A 287 -2.76 -17.32 11.53
C GLY A 287 -3.68 -17.50 10.32
N ASP A 288 -3.57 -16.66 9.31
CA ASP A 288 -4.47 -16.65 8.15
C ASP A 288 -4.38 -17.96 7.33
N ALA A 289 -3.17 -18.49 7.13
CA ALA A 289 -2.98 -19.78 6.43
C ALA A 289 -3.73 -20.91 7.15
N ALA A 290 -3.61 -20.98 8.47
CA ALA A 290 -4.30 -21.98 9.28
C ALA A 290 -5.82 -21.82 9.18
N ALA A 291 -6.34 -20.58 9.24
CA ALA A 291 -7.76 -20.31 9.09
C ALA A 291 -8.28 -20.73 7.69
N LEU A 292 -7.55 -20.41 6.62
CA LEU A 292 -7.89 -20.80 5.24
C LEU A 292 -7.88 -22.32 5.06
N LYS A 293 -6.87 -23.03 5.60
CA LYS A 293 -6.83 -24.49 5.60
C LYS A 293 -8.00 -25.10 6.39
N GLY A 294 -8.36 -24.52 7.52
CA GLY A 294 -9.51 -24.96 8.31
C GLY A 294 -10.83 -24.79 7.56
N ILE A 295 -11.02 -23.69 6.85
CA ILE A 295 -12.19 -23.49 5.98
C ILE A 295 -12.19 -24.52 4.85
N ALA A 296 -11.07 -24.73 4.16
CA ALA A 296 -10.95 -25.72 3.09
C ALA A 296 -11.21 -27.14 3.61
N LYS A 297 -10.68 -27.49 4.80
CA LYS A 297 -10.91 -28.79 5.45
C LYS A 297 -12.37 -29.04 5.72
N HIS A 298 -13.12 -28.07 6.22
CA HIS A 298 -14.56 -28.19 6.39
C HIS A 298 -15.30 -28.36 5.06
N LEU A 299 -14.89 -27.62 3.99
CA LEU A 299 -15.50 -27.78 2.67
C LEU A 299 -15.30 -29.19 2.12
N LEU A 300 -14.10 -29.76 2.25
CA LEU A 300 -13.79 -31.14 1.84
C LEU A 300 -14.60 -32.17 2.67
N GLN A 301 -14.73 -31.96 3.98
CA GLN A 301 -15.54 -32.81 4.84
C GLN A 301 -17.04 -32.76 4.50
N MET A 302 -17.55 -31.56 4.17
CA MET A 302 -18.95 -31.41 3.72
C MET A 302 -19.17 -32.06 2.37
N GLU A 303 -18.19 -31.96 1.43
CA GLU A 303 -18.27 -32.65 0.14
C GLU A 303 -18.34 -34.17 0.32
N ALA A 304 -17.46 -34.75 1.16
CA ALA A 304 -17.43 -36.16 1.44
C ALA A 304 -18.74 -36.66 2.14
N GLY A 305 -19.37 -35.81 2.96
CA GLY A 305 -20.59 -36.17 3.72
C GLY A 305 -21.88 -36.02 2.94
N ARG A 306 -22.05 -34.91 2.20
CA ARG A 306 -23.35 -34.61 1.54
C ARG A 306 -23.27 -34.37 0.03
N GLY A 307 -22.04 -34.21 -0.51
CA GLY A 307 -21.83 -33.83 -1.90
C GLY A 307 -22.26 -32.40 -2.27
N ASN A 308 -22.05 -32.04 -3.50
CA ASN A 308 -22.47 -30.74 -4.11
C ASN A 308 -21.96 -29.47 -3.39
N VAL A 309 -20.79 -29.55 -2.76
CA VAL A 309 -20.10 -28.41 -2.16
C VAL A 309 -19.04 -27.87 -3.12
N LEU A 310 -18.36 -28.76 -3.84
CA LEU A 310 -17.34 -28.42 -4.83
C LEU A 310 -17.93 -28.44 -6.24
N ASP A 311 -17.44 -27.56 -7.09
CA ASP A 311 -17.75 -27.57 -8.53
C ASP A 311 -16.78 -28.51 -9.25
N HIS A 312 -17.10 -29.82 -9.24
CA HIS A 312 -16.26 -30.85 -9.84
C HIS A 312 -16.05 -30.64 -11.34
N ALA A 313 -17.05 -30.10 -12.05
CA ALA A 313 -16.92 -29.79 -13.46
C ALA A 313 -15.86 -28.71 -13.69
N PHE A 314 -15.93 -27.64 -12.91
CA PHE A 314 -14.93 -26.57 -12.97
C PHE A 314 -13.53 -27.07 -12.58
N ILE A 315 -13.42 -27.87 -11.51
CA ILE A 315 -12.15 -28.41 -11.04
C ILE A 315 -11.50 -29.28 -12.13
N ALA A 316 -12.26 -30.19 -12.74
CA ALA A 316 -11.75 -31.08 -13.78
C ALA A 316 -11.34 -30.33 -15.07
N GLU A 317 -12.16 -29.37 -15.51
CA GLU A 317 -11.94 -28.65 -16.75
C GLU A 317 -10.85 -27.60 -16.61
N HIS A 318 -10.89 -26.80 -15.54
CA HIS A 318 -10.12 -25.54 -15.43
C HIS A 318 -8.95 -25.61 -14.47
N THR A 319 -8.78 -26.67 -13.68
CA THR A 319 -7.74 -26.70 -12.62
C THR A 319 -6.81 -27.90 -12.72
N GLN A 320 -5.70 -27.82 -11.99
CA GLN A 320 -4.73 -28.89 -11.78
C GLN A 320 -4.21 -28.85 -10.33
N GLY A 321 -3.82 -30.03 -9.78
CA GLY A 321 -3.21 -30.16 -8.45
C GLY A 321 -4.22 -30.25 -7.30
N PHE A 322 -5.51 -30.51 -7.60
CA PHE A 322 -6.56 -30.59 -6.57
C PHE A 322 -6.35 -31.76 -5.61
N GLU A 323 -5.92 -32.93 -6.09
CA GLU A 323 -5.71 -34.13 -5.29
C GLU A 323 -4.62 -33.91 -4.23
N ASP A 324 -3.51 -33.31 -4.61
CA ASP A 324 -2.38 -33.00 -3.72
C ASP A 324 -2.79 -31.95 -2.69
N PHE A 325 -3.51 -30.90 -3.12
CA PHE A 325 -4.09 -29.90 -2.23
C PHE A 325 -5.05 -30.54 -1.21
N ALA A 326 -5.97 -31.39 -1.66
CA ALA A 326 -6.94 -32.05 -0.79
C ALA A 326 -6.26 -32.98 0.22
N ALA A 327 -5.19 -33.67 -0.20
CA ALA A 327 -4.39 -34.52 0.68
C ALA A 327 -3.65 -33.71 1.76
N ASP A 328 -3.04 -32.60 1.40
CA ASP A 328 -2.37 -31.67 2.34
C ASP A 328 -3.38 -31.13 3.37
N ILE A 329 -4.54 -30.66 2.91
CA ILE A 329 -5.61 -30.18 3.79
C ILE A 329 -6.11 -31.27 4.73
N ALA A 330 -6.29 -32.51 4.24
CA ALA A 330 -6.75 -33.63 5.05
C ALA A 330 -5.73 -34.00 6.16
N GLN A 331 -4.44 -33.95 5.85
CA GLN A 331 -3.37 -34.27 6.80
C GLN A 331 -3.15 -33.20 7.87
N THR A 332 -3.46 -31.93 7.59
CA THR A 332 -3.30 -30.83 8.55
C THR A 332 -4.20 -31.06 9.77
N SER A 333 -3.62 -31.15 10.97
CA SER A 333 -4.40 -31.43 12.20
C SER A 333 -5.27 -30.25 12.63
N TRP A 334 -6.41 -30.53 13.25
CA TRP A 334 -7.26 -29.48 13.81
C TRP A 334 -6.58 -28.73 14.96
N ASP A 335 -5.81 -29.42 15.79
CA ASP A 335 -5.08 -28.80 16.90
C ASP A 335 -4.08 -27.77 16.40
N ALA A 336 -3.37 -28.04 15.29
CA ALA A 336 -2.48 -27.06 14.67
C ALA A 336 -3.27 -25.87 14.08
N ILE A 337 -4.40 -26.15 13.40
CA ILE A 337 -5.26 -25.10 12.84
C ILE A 337 -5.80 -24.17 13.93
N GLU A 338 -6.35 -24.72 15.02
CA GLU A 338 -6.92 -23.91 16.12
C GLU A 338 -5.82 -23.11 16.85
N ARG A 339 -4.69 -23.73 17.13
CA ARG A 339 -3.56 -23.08 17.81
C ARG A 339 -3.02 -21.89 17.01
N GLU A 340 -2.79 -22.09 15.71
CA GLU A 340 -2.17 -21.05 14.87
C GLU A 340 -3.17 -19.99 14.41
N SER A 341 -4.39 -20.36 14.07
CA SER A 341 -5.43 -19.39 13.70
C SER A 341 -6.01 -18.63 14.89
N GLY A 342 -5.97 -19.22 16.08
CA GLY A 342 -6.69 -18.72 17.26
C GLY A 342 -8.23 -18.88 17.15
N LEU A 343 -8.72 -19.63 16.15
CA LEU A 343 -10.14 -19.83 15.89
C LEU A 343 -10.54 -21.30 16.10
N SER A 344 -11.68 -21.51 16.77
CA SER A 344 -12.21 -22.86 16.97
C SER A 344 -12.72 -23.47 15.66
N GLN A 345 -12.77 -24.80 15.59
CA GLN A 345 -13.39 -25.53 14.48
C GLN A 345 -14.82 -25.03 14.21
N ALA A 346 -15.58 -24.73 15.27
CA ALA A 346 -16.94 -24.22 15.13
C ALA A 346 -17.01 -22.86 14.45
N ALA A 347 -16.05 -21.97 14.73
CA ALA A 347 -15.93 -20.66 14.08
C ALA A 347 -15.57 -20.81 12.58
N LEU A 348 -14.58 -21.65 12.27
CA LEU A 348 -14.18 -21.92 10.89
C LEU A 348 -15.29 -22.61 10.09
N LYS A 349 -16.07 -23.49 10.75
CA LYS A 349 -17.24 -24.13 10.15
C LYS A 349 -18.31 -23.12 9.76
N GLN A 350 -18.54 -22.07 10.55
CA GLN A 350 -19.52 -21.02 10.19
C GLN A 350 -19.11 -20.32 8.88
N VAL A 351 -17.81 -20.04 8.69
CA VAL A 351 -17.31 -19.46 7.44
C VAL A 351 -17.50 -20.44 6.28
N ALA A 352 -17.13 -21.71 6.48
CA ALA A 352 -17.28 -22.75 5.46
C ALA A 352 -18.75 -22.98 5.08
N ASP A 353 -19.66 -23.00 6.05
CA ASP A 353 -21.11 -23.15 5.82
C ASP A 353 -21.69 -21.99 5.00
N ALA A 354 -21.31 -20.76 5.32
CA ALA A 354 -21.74 -19.59 4.55
C ALA A 354 -21.18 -19.61 3.13
N TYR A 355 -19.90 -19.96 3.00
CA TYR A 355 -19.24 -20.06 1.71
C TYR A 355 -19.81 -21.20 0.85
N ALA A 356 -20.11 -22.36 1.45
CA ALA A 356 -20.70 -23.50 0.73
C ALA A 356 -22.10 -23.19 0.17
N LYS A 357 -22.86 -22.29 0.82
CA LYS A 357 -24.20 -21.84 0.37
C LYS A 357 -24.14 -20.82 -0.76
N SER A 358 -23.04 -20.08 -0.86
CA SER A 358 -22.89 -19.00 -1.85
C SER A 358 -22.50 -19.56 -3.21
N ASN A 359 -23.18 -19.10 -4.25
CA ASN A 359 -22.81 -19.38 -5.64
C ASN A 359 -21.90 -18.31 -6.23
N ALA A 360 -21.82 -17.15 -5.61
CA ALA A 360 -20.98 -16.02 -6.06
C ALA A 360 -20.32 -15.35 -4.87
N THR A 361 -19.05 -15.66 -4.62
CA THR A 361 -18.29 -15.14 -3.49
C THR A 361 -17.10 -14.29 -3.96
N ILE A 362 -16.97 -13.11 -3.39
CA ILE A 362 -15.77 -12.28 -3.51
C ILE A 362 -14.94 -12.42 -2.24
N ILE A 363 -13.65 -12.77 -2.39
CA ILE A 363 -12.68 -12.66 -1.29
C ILE A 363 -11.86 -11.40 -1.50
N THR A 364 -11.93 -10.47 -0.53
CA THR A 364 -11.09 -9.27 -0.50
C THR A 364 -9.99 -9.45 0.53
N TYR A 365 -8.78 -8.98 0.21
CA TYR A 365 -7.69 -9.03 1.18
C TYR A 365 -6.74 -7.82 1.05
N GLY A 366 -6.10 -7.50 2.18
CA GLY A 366 -5.13 -6.43 2.26
C GLY A 366 -3.76 -6.90 2.72
N MET A 367 -2.97 -5.95 3.24
CA MET A 367 -1.58 -6.18 3.65
C MET A 367 -1.43 -7.12 4.85
N GLY A 368 -2.48 -7.41 5.60
CA GLY A 368 -2.47 -8.48 6.61
C GLY A 368 -2.10 -9.84 6.03
N ILE A 369 -2.40 -10.06 4.74
CA ILE A 369 -2.07 -11.29 4.02
C ILE A 369 -0.69 -11.21 3.38
N THR A 370 -0.35 -10.07 2.75
CA THR A 370 0.84 -9.97 1.89
C THR A 370 2.11 -9.60 2.63
N GLN A 371 2.02 -8.81 3.70
CA GLN A 371 3.18 -8.37 4.50
C GLN A 371 3.48 -9.38 5.62
N HIS A 372 3.67 -10.62 5.24
CA HIS A 372 3.92 -11.76 6.12
C HIS A 372 5.07 -12.60 5.55
N ASN A 373 5.85 -13.31 6.40
CA ASN A 373 6.96 -14.17 5.97
C ASN A 373 6.54 -15.35 5.07
N LYS A 374 5.24 -15.58 4.91
CA LYS A 374 4.58 -16.53 4.00
C LYS A 374 3.52 -15.85 3.13
N GLY A 375 3.70 -14.56 2.84
CA GLY A 375 2.71 -13.76 2.12
C GLY A 375 2.29 -14.36 0.77
N THR A 376 3.26 -14.85 -0.01
CA THR A 376 3.00 -15.50 -1.30
C THR A 376 2.13 -16.76 -1.14
N SER A 377 2.41 -17.60 -0.15
CA SER A 377 1.62 -18.80 0.13
C SER A 377 0.21 -18.46 0.62
N ASN A 378 0.05 -17.45 1.48
CA ASN A 378 -1.26 -16.97 1.92
C ASN A 378 -2.14 -16.54 0.75
N VAL A 379 -1.56 -15.81 -0.21
CA VAL A 379 -2.27 -15.36 -1.42
C VAL A 379 -2.71 -16.55 -2.27
N ARG A 380 -1.85 -17.56 -2.43
CA ARG A 380 -2.17 -18.79 -3.17
C ARG A 380 -3.29 -19.59 -2.49
N LEU A 381 -3.28 -19.73 -1.17
CA LEU A 381 -4.36 -20.39 -0.43
C LEU A 381 -5.72 -19.67 -0.61
N ILE A 382 -5.73 -18.33 -0.69
CA ILE A 382 -6.97 -17.60 -1.01
C ILE A 382 -7.46 -17.96 -2.43
N ALA A 383 -6.56 -18.08 -3.41
CA ALA A 383 -6.92 -18.51 -4.76
C ALA A 383 -7.45 -19.96 -4.73
N ASP A 384 -6.81 -20.86 -4.00
CA ASP A 384 -7.23 -22.27 -3.87
C ASP A 384 -8.66 -22.40 -3.29
N VAL A 385 -9.00 -21.60 -2.27
CA VAL A 385 -10.37 -21.57 -1.73
C VAL A 385 -11.39 -21.16 -2.80
N LEU A 386 -11.05 -20.21 -3.67
CA LEU A 386 -11.92 -19.75 -4.76
C LEU A 386 -12.04 -20.76 -5.91
N LEU A 387 -11.07 -21.66 -6.07
CA LEU A 387 -11.04 -22.64 -7.16
C LEU A 387 -12.10 -23.75 -7.05
N ARG A 388 -12.99 -23.70 -6.06
CA ARG A 388 -14.22 -24.52 -6.05
C ARG A 388 -15.26 -24.06 -7.09
N GLY A 389 -14.94 -23.11 -7.98
CA GLY A 389 -15.83 -22.55 -9.01
C GLY A 389 -16.25 -21.09 -8.79
N ASN A 390 -15.64 -20.39 -7.83
CA ASN A 390 -15.92 -18.97 -7.53
C ASN A 390 -14.94 -18.00 -8.17
N ILE A 391 -14.54 -18.28 -9.43
CA ILE A 391 -13.69 -17.41 -10.21
C ILE A 391 -14.12 -17.46 -11.70
N GLY A 392 -13.99 -16.35 -12.40
CA GLY A 392 -14.36 -16.26 -13.81
C GLY A 392 -15.87 -16.34 -14.06
N LYS A 393 -16.68 -15.85 -13.14
CA LYS A 393 -18.13 -15.66 -13.27
C LYS A 393 -18.58 -14.38 -12.56
N PRO A 394 -19.74 -13.78 -12.94
CA PRO A 394 -20.23 -12.55 -12.30
C PRO A 394 -20.40 -12.69 -10.79
N GLY A 395 -20.00 -11.68 -10.05
CA GLY A 395 -20.12 -11.61 -8.60
C GLY A 395 -19.14 -12.47 -7.81
N ALA A 396 -18.17 -13.12 -8.48
CA ALA A 396 -17.21 -14.01 -7.82
C ALA A 396 -15.77 -13.77 -8.26
N GLY A 397 -14.85 -13.88 -7.32
CA GLY A 397 -13.41 -13.77 -7.61
C GLY A 397 -12.57 -13.24 -6.47
N ILE A 398 -11.31 -12.94 -6.81
CA ILE A 398 -10.30 -12.46 -5.89
C ILE A 398 -10.09 -10.95 -6.06
N CYS A 399 -10.06 -10.23 -4.94
CA CYS A 399 -9.92 -8.77 -4.89
C CYS A 399 -8.77 -8.35 -3.97
N PRO A 400 -7.52 -8.35 -4.44
CA PRO A 400 -6.41 -7.73 -3.73
C PRO A 400 -6.58 -6.22 -3.68
N LEU A 401 -6.57 -5.65 -2.48
CA LEU A 401 -6.81 -4.23 -2.26
C LEU A 401 -5.48 -3.47 -2.22
N ARG A 402 -5.05 -3.01 -3.39
CA ARG A 402 -3.82 -2.24 -3.56
C ARG A 402 -3.89 -0.92 -2.80
N GLY A 403 -2.81 -0.58 -2.11
CA GLY A 403 -2.74 0.62 -1.28
C GLY A 403 -2.77 1.91 -2.09
N HIS A 404 -1.67 2.21 -2.76
CA HIS A 404 -1.49 3.46 -3.49
C HIS A 404 -2.29 3.53 -4.80
N SER A 405 -2.65 4.75 -5.17
CA SER A 405 -3.52 5.07 -6.30
C SER A 405 -3.02 4.61 -7.67
N ASN A 406 -1.72 4.35 -7.84
CA ASN A 406 -1.14 3.83 -9.09
C ASN A 406 -0.06 2.76 -8.89
N VAL A 407 0.01 2.10 -7.72
CA VAL A 407 1.03 1.07 -7.49
C VAL A 407 0.89 -0.12 -8.47
N GLN A 408 -0.32 -0.39 -8.94
CA GLN A 408 -0.56 -1.42 -9.96
C GLN A 408 -0.12 -0.94 -11.34
N GLY A 409 -0.46 0.30 -11.72
CA GLY A 409 -0.07 0.89 -12.99
C GLY A 409 1.44 0.99 -13.17
N ASN A 410 2.20 1.37 -12.13
CA ASN A 410 3.65 1.37 -12.18
C ASN A 410 4.22 0.02 -12.63
N ARG A 411 3.75 -1.08 -12.02
CA ARG A 411 4.16 -2.45 -12.41
C ARG A 411 3.71 -2.79 -13.83
N THR A 412 2.49 -2.39 -14.20
CA THR A 412 1.95 -2.63 -15.54
C THR A 412 2.78 -1.94 -16.63
N VAL A 413 3.28 -0.73 -16.37
CA VAL A 413 4.10 0.02 -17.35
C VAL A 413 5.60 -0.26 -17.24
N GLY A 414 6.02 -1.28 -16.50
CA GLY A 414 7.36 -1.83 -16.56
C GLY A 414 8.30 -1.48 -15.40
N ILE A 415 7.82 -0.88 -14.30
CA ILE A 415 8.60 -0.80 -13.06
C ILE A 415 8.68 -2.23 -12.47
N SER A 416 9.76 -2.91 -12.75
CA SER A 416 10.02 -4.27 -12.28
C SER A 416 11.52 -4.56 -12.31
N GLU A 417 12.03 -5.07 -11.22
CA GLU A 417 13.42 -5.55 -11.07
C GLU A 417 13.65 -6.89 -11.78
N LYS A 418 12.56 -7.57 -12.15
CA LYS A 418 12.57 -8.87 -12.86
C LYS A 418 11.76 -8.77 -14.15
N PRO A 419 12.23 -7.95 -15.14
CA PRO A 419 11.49 -7.78 -16.39
C PRO A 419 11.45 -9.08 -17.20
N THR A 420 10.38 -9.29 -17.95
CA THR A 420 10.30 -10.45 -18.84
C THR A 420 11.19 -10.25 -20.07
N PRO A 421 11.78 -11.34 -20.64
CA PRO A 421 12.55 -11.25 -21.89
C PRO A 421 11.75 -10.65 -23.05
N ALA A 422 10.46 -10.93 -23.14
CA ALA A 422 9.58 -10.37 -24.17
C ALA A 422 9.51 -8.83 -24.09
N PHE A 423 9.39 -8.29 -22.88
CA PHE A 423 9.38 -6.84 -22.67
C PHE A 423 10.72 -6.19 -23.04
N LEU A 424 11.84 -6.78 -22.59
CA LEU A 424 13.19 -6.28 -22.92
C LEU A 424 13.45 -6.30 -24.43
N ASN A 425 13.07 -7.39 -25.11
CA ASN A 425 13.17 -7.48 -26.56
C ASN A 425 12.36 -6.38 -27.26
N ARG A 426 11.16 -6.09 -26.74
CA ARG A 426 10.32 -5.04 -27.31
C ARG A 426 10.92 -3.65 -27.14
N LEU A 427 11.54 -3.36 -25.98
CA LEU A 427 12.30 -2.11 -25.79
C LEU A 427 13.48 -2.01 -26.78
N LYS A 428 14.23 -3.10 -26.97
CA LYS A 428 15.32 -3.15 -27.95
C LYS A 428 14.84 -2.87 -29.37
N GLU A 429 13.71 -3.49 -29.79
CA GLU A 429 13.11 -3.29 -31.12
C GLU A 429 12.68 -1.84 -31.34
N VAL A 430 12.03 -1.22 -30.37
CA VAL A 430 11.48 0.13 -30.50
C VAL A 430 12.57 1.22 -30.38
N PHE A 431 13.51 1.08 -29.45
CA PHE A 431 14.49 2.13 -29.13
C PHE A 431 15.91 1.85 -29.63
N GLY A 432 16.22 0.62 -30.00
CA GLY A 432 17.52 0.22 -30.57
C GLY A 432 18.70 0.22 -29.60
N PHE A 433 18.45 0.21 -28.28
CA PHE A 433 19.49 -0.04 -27.27
C PHE A 433 19.36 -1.48 -26.73
N GLU A 434 20.40 -1.98 -26.08
CA GLU A 434 20.44 -3.30 -25.44
C GLU A 434 20.08 -3.13 -23.95
N PRO A 435 18.86 -3.48 -23.50
CA PRO A 435 18.50 -3.38 -22.09
C PRO A 435 19.19 -4.49 -21.29
N PRO A 436 19.52 -4.24 -19.99
CA PRO A 436 20.12 -5.26 -19.15
C PRO A 436 19.19 -6.45 -18.97
N SER A 437 19.74 -7.67 -19.13
CA SER A 437 18.98 -8.93 -19.05
C SER A 437 18.97 -9.56 -17.66
N HIS A 438 19.88 -9.16 -16.76
CA HIS A 438 19.93 -9.62 -15.39
C HIS A 438 18.84 -8.99 -14.52
N HIS A 439 18.46 -9.67 -13.44
CA HIS A 439 17.55 -9.13 -12.45
C HIS A 439 18.25 -8.01 -11.67
N GLY A 440 17.51 -6.96 -11.37
CA GLY A 440 17.95 -5.88 -10.51
C GLY A 440 17.51 -6.09 -9.05
N HIS A 441 17.68 -5.05 -8.25
CA HIS A 441 17.33 -5.04 -6.84
C HIS A 441 15.85 -4.69 -6.62
N ASP A 442 15.18 -5.45 -5.73
CA ASP A 442 13.95 -5.04 -5.05
C ASP A 442 14.26 -4.06 -3.90
N ALA A 443 13.24 -3.61 -3.16
CA ALA A 443 13.42 -2.62 -2.09
C ALA A 443 14.32 -3.11 -0.94
N VAL A 444 14.26 -4.39 -0.58
CA VAL A 444 15.12 -4.98 0.46
C VAL A 444 16.55 -5.13 -0.04
N GLN A 445 16.73 -5.64 -1.25
CA GLN A 445 18.04 -5.80 -1.88
C GLN A 445 18.73 -4.46 -2.12
N ALA A 446 17.98 -3.42 -2.53
CA ALA A 446 18.49 -2.06 -2.66
C ALA A 446 18.96 -1.49 -1.31
N THR A 447 18.17 -1.69 -0.23
CA THR A 447 18.56 -1.27 1.11
C THR A 447 19.83 -2.01 1.57
N GLN A 448 19.89 -3.32 1.36
CA GLN A 448 21.09 -4.10 1.68
C GLN A 448 22.31 -3.66 0.87
N ALA A 449 22.12 -3.36 -0.42
CA ALA A 449 23.19 -2.84 -1.27
C ALA A 449 23.74 -1.48 -0.80
N MET A 450 22.86 -0.61 -0.26
CA MET A 450 23.28 0.64 0.37
C MET A 450 24.04 0.41 1.68
N ILE A 451 23.58 -0.52 2.52
CA ILE A 451 24.26 -0.90 3.79
C ILE A 451 25.67 -1.45 3.49
N ASP A 452 25.80 -2.30 2.48
CA ASP A 452 27.09 -2.90 2.05
C ASP A 452 27.98 -1.89 1.30
N GLY A 453 27.48 -0.71 0.92
CA GLY A 453 28.19 0.27 0.12
C GLY A 453 28.33 -0.11 -1.37
N ARG A 454 27.59 -1.11 -1.84
CA ARG A 454 27.51 -1.50 -3.27
C ARG A 454 26.68 -0.50 -4.07
N ALA A 455 25.53 -0.09 -3.53
CA ALA A 455 24.75 1.02 -4.10
C ALA A 455 25.34 2.36 -3.64
N ARG A 456 25.57 3.26 -4.59
CA ARG A 456 26.20 4.57 -4.38
C ARG A 456 25.29 5.74 -4.73
N ALA A 457 24.21 5.46 -5.46
CA ALA A 457 23.21 6.49 -5.78
C ALA A 457 21.80 5.96 -5.58
N LEU A 458 20.89 6.84 -5.13
CA LEU A 458 19.46 6.59 -4.99
C LEU A 458 18.68 7.72 -5.66
N ILE A 459 17.83 7.37 -6.62
CA ILE A 459 16.94 8.31 -7.31
C ILE A 459 15.51 7.94 -6.98
N CYS A 460 14.79 8.83 -6.28
CA CYS A 460 13.42 8.60 -5.83
C CYS A 460 12.43 9.39 -6.69
N LEU A 461 11.57 8.69 -7.42
CA LEU A 461 10.38 9.27 -8.05
C LEU A 461 9.23 9.24 -7.05
N GLY A 462 9.18 10.26 -6.19
CA GLY A 462 8.25 10.37 -5.06
C GLY A 462 8.56 9.45 -3.88
N GLY A 463 7.66 9.45 -2.90
CA GLY A 463 7.70 8.56 -1.73
C GLY A 463 8.57 9.05 -0.57
N ASN A 464 8.49 8.30 0.52
CA ASN A 464 9.31 8.47 1.72
C ASN A 464 9.96 7.12 2.02
N PHE A 465 10.93 6.75 1.17
CA PHE A 465 11.52 5.40 1.12
C PHE A 465 12.11 4.98 2.45
N ALA A 466 12.91 5.84 3.08
CA ALA A 466 13.63 5.53 4.31
C ALA A 466 12.71 5.02 5.43
N VAL A 467 11.62 5.73 5.71
CA VAL A 467 10.70 5.32 6.78
C VAL A 467 9.76 4.20 6.39
N ALA A 468 9.58 3.97 5.08
CA ALA A 468 8.78 2.85 4.58
C ALA A 468 9.51 1.51 4.72
N MET A 469 10.84 1.51 4.66
CA MET A 469 11.68 0.32 4.79
C MET A 469 11.77 -0.16 6.26
N PRO A 470 12.06 -1.45 6.48
CA PRO A 470 12.45 -1.94 7.80
C PRO A 470 13.89 -1.53 8.15
N ASP A 471 14.34 -1.89 9.36
CA ASP A 471 15.72 -1.75 9.83
C ASP A 471 16.28 -0.32 9.68
N HIS A 472 15.59 0.65 10.28
CA HIS A 472 15.98 2.06 10.24
C HIS A 472 17.38 2.32 10.82
N GLU A 473 17.81 1.51 11.79
CA GLU A 473 19.09 1.66 12.48
C GLU A 473 20.28 1.51 11.52
N ASN A 474 20.20 0.58 10.59
CA ASN A 474 21.24 0.36 9.57
C ASN A 474 20.95 1.14 8.28
N GLY A 475 19.68 1.24 7.87
CA GLY A 475 19.28 1.87 6.62
C GLY A 475 19.52 3.38 6.57
N PHE A 476 19.18 4.13 7.63
CA PHE A 476 19.34 5.60 7.63
C PHE A 476 20.80 6.03 7.51
N PRO A 477 21.76 5.47 8.30
CA PRO A 477 23.16 5.79 8.11
C PRO A 477 23.72 5.39 6.74
N ALA A 478 23.23 4.29 6.15
CA ALA A 478 23.65 3.86 4.83
C ALA A 478 23.24 4.88 3.74
N MET A 479 22.00 5.36 3.77
CA MET A 479 21.51 6.40 2.84
C MET A 479 22.32 7.69 2.95
N SER A 480 22.76 8.08 4.15
CA SER A 480 23.58 9.28 4.36
C SER A 480 25.03 9.15 3.85
N LYS A 481 25.45 7.96 3.41
CA LYS A 481 26.78 7.72 2.83
C LYS A 481 26.79 7.71 1.29
N LEU A 482 25.64 7.80 0.65
CA LEU A 482 25.52 7.78 -0.81
C LEU A 482 26.30 8.93 -1.46
N ASP A 483 26.82 8.68 -2.64
CA ASP A 483 27.48 9.72 -3.45
C ASP A 483 26.43 10.68 -4.05
N LEU A 484 25.25 10.15 -4.39
CA LEU A 484 24.14 10.93 -4.95
C LEU A 484 22.80 10.47 -4.38
N SER A 485 21.98 11.42 -3.93
CA SER A 485 20.59 11.22 -3.60
C SER A 485 19.73 12.24 -4.34
N VAL A 486 18.74 11.79 -5.10
CA VAL A 486 17.83 12.66 -5.85
C VAL A 486 16.39 12.33 -5.45
N HIS A 487 15.64 13.35 -5.06
CA HIS A 487 14.27 13.19 -4.56
C HIS A 487 13.30 14.06 -5.34
N VAL A 488 12.49 13.45 -6.20
CA VAL A 488 11.36 14.12 -6.86
C VAL A 488 10.17 14.06 -5.91
N GLY A 489 9.60 15.20 -5.53
CA GLY A 489 8.53 15.18 -4.55
C GLY A 489 7.79 16.50 -4.39
N THR A 490 6.65 16.45 -3.70
CA THR A 490 5.77 17.60 -3.49
C THR A 490 5.98 18.31 -2.17
N LYS A 491 6.45 17.59 -1.16
CA LYS A 491 6.63 18.05 0.23
C LYS A 491 7.92 17.51 0.82
N LEU A 492 8.39 18.17 1.88
CA LEU A 492 9.55 17.70 2.63
C LEU A 492 9.19 16.43 3.42
N ASN A 493 10.09 15.44 3.43
CA ASN A 493 9.96 14.22 4.23
C ASN A 493 11.33 13.76 4.75
N ARG A 494 11.36 12.72 5.57
CA ARG A 494 12.59 12.24 6.23
C ARG A 494 13.65 11.73 5.26
N THR A 495 13.25 11.04 4.19
CA THR A 495 14.20 10.54 3.17
C THR A 495 15.02 11.68 2.56
N HIS A 496 14.43 12.86 2.37
CA HIS A 496 15.11 14.04 1.83
C HIS A 496 16.23 14.55 2.75
N LEU A 497 16.14 14.25 4.05
CA LEU A 497 17.06 14.75 5.07
C LEU A 497 18.22 13.79 5.37
N LEU A 498 18.19 12.55 4.84
CA LEU A 498 19.29 11.61 4.93
C LEU A 498 20.32 11.93 3.83
N VAL A 499 21.02 13.04 4.01
CA VAL A 499 21.85 13.66 2.97
C VAL A 499 23.18 12.95 2.77
N GLY A 500 23.48 12.59 1.52
CA GLY A 500 24.76 12.04 1.06
C GLY A 500 25.79 13.11 0.69
N LYS A 501 26.73 12.76 -0.21
CA LYS A 501 27.73 13.74 -0.71
C LYS A 501 27.07 14.82 -1.55
N GLU A 502 26.22 14.42 -2.48
CA GLU A 502 25.37 15.29 -3.31
C GLU A 502 23.91 14.90 -3.06
N THR A 503 23.08 15.86 -2.69
CA THR A 503 21.64 15.61 -2.48
C THR A 503 20.82 16.70 -3.13
N PHE A 504 19.85 16.28 -3.95
CA PHE A 504 18.94 17.17 -4.65
C PHE A 504 17.49 16.87 -4.26
N ILE A 505 16.68 17.91 -4.06
CA ILE A 505 15.23 17.85 -3.95
C ILE A 505 14.65 18.58 -5.15
N LEU A 506 13.92 17.86 -6.00
CA LEU A 506 13.36 18.33 -7.25
C LEU A 506 11.83 18.42 -7.09
N PRO A 507 11.27 19.62 -6.90
CA PRO A 507 9.85 19.80 -6.60
C PRO A 507 8.98 19.55 -7.81
N CYS A 508 7.93 18.70 -7.66
CA CYS A 508 7.03 18.38 -8.74
C CYS A 508 5.61 18.91 -8.53
N LEU A 509 4.84 18.93 -9.63
CA LEU A 509 3.41 19.18 -9.59
C LEU A 509 2.68 18.07 -8.83
N GLY A 510 1.65 18.43 -8.05
CA GLY A 510 0.70 17.51 -7.48
C GLY A 510 -0.40 17.13 -8.49
N ARG A 511 -1.19 16.11 -8.18
CA ARG A 511 -2.34 15.70 -9.03
C ARG A 511 -3.44 16.75 -9.09
N THR A 512 -3.58 17.55 -8.05
CA THR A 512 -4.54 18.66 -7.98
C THR A 512 -4.19 19.83 -8.89
N GLU A 513 -2.92 19.92 -9.30
CA GLU A 513 -2.37 21.07 -10.04
C GLU A 513 -2.43 20.88 -11.55
N LEU A 514 -2.52 22.01 -12.26
CA LEU A 514 -2.60 22.05 -13.71
C LEU A 514 -1.24 21.68 -14.33
N HIS A 515 -1.22 20.62 -15.13
CA HIS A 515 -0.06 20.24 -15.94
C HIS A 515 -0.12 20.95 -17.30
N MET A 516 0.83 21.85 -17.58
CA MET A 516 0.98 22.51 -18.87
C MET A 516 2.29 22.12 -19.52
N GLN A 517 2.23 21.70 -20.78
CA GLN A 517 3.37 21.40 -21.62
C GLN A 517 3.28 22.20 -22.94
N ALA A 518 4.21 22.01 -23.86
CA ALA A 518 4.26 22.79 -25.08
C ALA A 518 3.00 22.65 -25.95
N SER A 519 2.35 21.47 -25.95
CA SER A 519 1.08 21.22 -26.64
C SER A 519 -0.17 21.72 -25.90
N GLY A 520 -0.02 22.27 -24.70
CA GLY A 520 -1.10 22.76 -23.85
C GLY A 520 -1.31 21.93 -22.59
N ARG A 521 -2.57 21.92 -22.09
CA ARG A 521 -2.95 21.19 -20.88
C ARG A 521 -2.84 19.69 -21.10
N GLN A 522 -2.21 19.02 -20.14
CA GLN A 522 -2.01 17.58 -20.13
C GLN A 522 -2.91 16.86 -19.12
N SER A 523 -3.17 15.59 -19.37
CA SER A 523 -3.65 14.64 -18.38
C SER A 523 -2.58 13.56 -18.18
N ILE A 524 -2.47 13.08 -16.95
CA ILE A 524 -1.74 11.85 -16.63
C ILE A 524 -2.72 10.69 -16.53
N THR A 525 -2.21 9.46 -16.45
CA THR A 525 -3.05 8.27 -16.30
C THR A 525 -2.60 7.43 -15.11
N VAL A 526 -3.56 6.71 -14.53
CA VAL A 526 -3.36 5.77 -13.41
C VAL A 526 -4.15 4.49 -13.63
N GLU A 527 -3.73 3.39 -13.00
CA GLU A 527 -4.45 2.11 -12.97
C GLU A 527 -4.87 1.78 -11.54
N ASP A 528 -6.16 1.56 -11.31
CA ASP A 528 -6.71 1.22 -10.00
C ASP A 528 -6.59 -0.28 -9.65
N SER A 529 -7.08 -0.68 -8.46
CA SER A 529 -7.02 -2.06 -7.96
C SER A 529 -7.82 -3.07 -8.78
N MET A 530 -8.74 -2.63 -9.64
CA MET A 530 -9.57 -3.47 -10.51
C MET A 530 -9.15 -3.38 -11.98
N SER A 531 -7.93 -2.84 -12.20
CA SER A 531 -7.31 -2.70 -13.53
C SER A 531 -8.02 -1.74 -14.47
N MET A 532 -8.74 -0.75 -13.95
CA MET A 532 -9.24 0.36 -14.74
C MET A 532 -8.13 1.39 -14.90
N VAL A 533 -7.82 1.73 -16.15
CA VAL A 533 -6.89 2.80 -16.52
C VAL A 533 -7.71 4.03 -16.87
N HIS A 534 -7.49 5.13 -16.18
CA HIS A 534 -8.26 6.36 -16.39
C HIS A 534 -7.39 7.62 -16.31
N ALA A 535 -7.90 8.71 -16.93
CA ALA A 535 -7.22 9.99 -17.00
C ALA A 535 -7.42 10.81 -15.71
N SER A 536 -6.39 11.55 -15.32
CA SER A 536 -6.38 12.44 -14.18
C SER A 536 -5.81 13.80 -14.58
N SER A 537 -6.54 14.89 -14.32
CA SER A 537 -6.16 16.23 -14.75
C SER A 537 -6.50 17.28 -13.68
N GLY A 538 -5.48 17.76 -12.98
CA GLY A 538 -5.57 18.81 -11.99
C GLY A 538 -6.00 20.17 -12.59
N LYS A 539 -6.51 21.07 -11.75
CA LYS A 539 -7.02 22.38 -12.17
C LYS A 539 -6.50 23.54 -11.32
N LEU A 540 -5.87 23.26 -10.19
CA LEU A 540 -5.29 24.29 -9.35
C LEU A 540 -4.05 24.90 -10.02
N LYS A 541 -3.81 26.16 -9.74
CA LYS A 541 -2.57 26.81 -10.07
C LYS A 541 -1.41 26.10 -9.32
N PRO A 542 -0.28 25.81 -9.98
CA PRO A 542 0.88 25.24 -9.33
C PRO A 542 1.32 26.03 -8.08
N ALA A 543 1.77 25.34 -7.06
CA ALA A 543 2.24 25.92 -5.79
C ALA A 543 3.41 26.90 -5.97
N SER A 544 4.17 26.75 -7.06
CA SER A 544 5.22 27.65 -7.50
C SER A 544 5.32 27.61 -9.04
N PRO A 545 5.66 28.71 -9.69
CA PRO A 545 5.94 28.72 -11.14
C PRO A 545 7.18 27.93 -11.53
N LEU A 546 8.02 27.57 -10.56
CA LEU A 546 9.24 26.78 -10.77
C LEU A 546 9.03 25.29 -10.70
N LEU A 547 7.82 24.80 -10.39
CA LEU A 547 7.53 23.37 -10.38
C LEU A 547 7.54 22.79 -11.81
N ARG A 548 8.06 21.58 -11.95
CA ARG A 548 7.94 20.80 -13.19
C ARG A 548 7.10 19.55 -12.94
N ALA A 549 6.47 19.03 -13.99
CA ALA A 549 5.78 17.75 -13.92
C ALA A 549 6.80 16.59 -13.80
N GLU A 550 6.42 15.51 -13.11
CA GLU A 550 7.28 14.32 -12.95
C GLU A 550 7.86 13.81 -14.30
N PRO A 551 7.06 13.67 -15.40
CA PRO A 551 7.61 13.27 -16.70
C PRO A 551 8.70 14.21 -17.20
N ALA A 552 8.52 15.53 -17.03
CA ALA A 552 9.52 16.52 -17.49
C ALA A 552 10.81 16.48 -16.65
N ILE A 553 10.72 16.19 -15.34
CA ILE A 553 11.88 16.03 -14.47
C ILE A 553 12.65 14.77 -14.86
N VAL A 554 11.97 13.65 -15.08
CA VAL A 554 12.60 12.41 -15.56
C VAL A 554 13.30 12.61 -16.89
N ALA A 555 12.65 13.26 -17.86
CA ALA A 555 13.23 13.56 -19.17
C ALA A 555 14.46 14.47 -19.07
N GLY A 556 14.44 15.46 -18.16
CA GLY A 556 15.58 16.34 -17.91
C GLY A 556 16.80 15.59 -17.38
N MET A 557 16.60 14.70 -16.40
CA MET A 557 17.66 13.84 -15.87
C MET A 557 18.19 12.87 -16.93
N ALA A 558 17.29 12.22 -17.69
CA ALA A 558 17.67 11.28 -18.75
C ALA A 558 18.51 11.97 -19.84
N LYS A 559 18.07 13.12 -20.34
CA LYS A 559 18.81 13.92 -21.34
C LYS A 559 20.19 14.34 -20.85
N ALA A 560 20.32 14.74 -19.58
CA ALA A 560 21.59 15.13 -19.00
C ALA A 560 22.55 13.94 -18.81
N THR A 561 22.01 12.75 -18.52
CA THR A 561 22.78 11.52 -18.25
C THR A 561 23.17 10.80 -19.54
N LEU A 562 22.22 10.58 -20.43
CA LEU A 562 22.34 9.73 -21.63
C LEU A 562 22.81 10.57 -22.83
N LYS A 563 24.10 10.76 -22.97
CA LYS A 563 24.65 11.65 -24.04
C LYS A 563 24.52 11.07 -25.47
N THR A 564 24.29 9.77 -25.61
CA THR A 564 24.20 9.09 -26.92
C THR A 564 22.82 8.48 -27.20
N THR A 565 21.80 8.87 -26.42
CA THR A 565 20.42 8.37 -26.56
C THR A 565 19.83 8.72 -27.93
N ARG A 566 19.04 7.77 -28.47
CA ARG A 566 18.19 8.01 -29.67
C ARG A 566 16.80 8.53 -29.31
N VAL A 567 16.45 8.50 -28.01
CA VAL A 567 15.15 8.96 -27.51
C VAL A 567 15.16 10.50 -27.45
N ASP A 568 14.23 11.13 -28.13
CA ASP A 568 13.99 12.56 -27.98
C ASP A 568 13.13 12.83 -26.74
N TRP A 569 13.79 12.83 -25.59
CA TRP A 569 13.16 13.00 -24.27
C TRP A 569 12.30 14.26 -24.18
N MET A 570 12.77 15.37 -24.77
CA MET A 570 12.07 16.65 -24.68
C MET A 570 10.85 16.68 -25.61
N HIS A 571 10.92 15.99 -26.76
CA HIS A 571 9.79 15.82 -27.66
C HIS A 571 8.67 15.00 -27.00
N LEU A 572 9.01 13.93 -26.26
CA LEU A 572 8.04 13.11 -25.56
C LEU A 572 7.24 13.90 -24.53
N VAL A 573 7.92 14.66 -23.68
CA VAL A 573 7.25 15.41 -22.61
C VAL A 573 6.56 16.70 -23.07
N ALA A 574 6.80 17.13 -24.29
CA ALA A 574 6.07 18.26 -24.89
C ALA A 574 4.57 17.94 -25.08
N ASP A 575 4.23 16.65 -25.20
CA ASP A 575 2.86 16.14 -25.30
C ASP A 575 2.79 14.70 -24.80
N TYR A 576 2.01 14.46 -23.73
CA TYR A 576 1.94 13.14 -23.09
C TYR A 576 1.26 12.05 -23.97
N ASP A 577 0.52 12.44 -24.99
CA ASP A 577 0.01 11.49 -25.99
C ASP A 577 1.15 10.68 -26.62
N ARG A 578 2.30 11.33 -26.87
CA ARG A 578 3.49 10.69 -27.43
C ARG A 578 4.12 9.64 -26.53
N ILE A 579 4.03 9.87 -25.21
CA ILE A 579 4.47 8.88 -24.21
C ILE A 579 3.53 7.68 -24.25
N ARG A 580 2.21 7.91 -24.32
CA ARG A 580 1.20 6.86 -24.39
C ARG A 580 1.29 6.05 -25.68
N ASP A 581 1.63 6.68 -26.82
CA ASP A 581 1.90 5.99 -28.08
C ASP A 581 3.08 5.00 -27.95
N LEU A 582 4.10 5.33 -27.15
CA LEU A 582 5.23 4.44 -26.89
C LEU A 582 4.89 3.36 -25.85
N ILE A 583 4.05 3.65 -24.86
CA ILE A 583 3.50 2.63 -23.95
C ILE A 583 2.71 1.61 -24.76
N GLU A 584 1.83 2.04 -25.66
CA GLU A 584 1.06 1.17 -26.55
C GLU A 584 1.97 0.26 -27.38
N GLN A 585 3.08 0.79 -27.91
CA GLN A 585 4.03 0.02 -28.70
C GLN A 585 4.82 -1.01 -27.88
N THR A 586 4.96 -0.82 -26.57
CA THR A 586 5.86 -1.61 -25.71
C THR A 586 5.14 -2.52 -24.73
N ILE A 587 3.92 -2.21 -24.36
CA ILE A 587 3.15 -2.91 -23.31
C ILE A 587 1.83 -3.45 -23.89
N PRO A 588 1.62 -4.78 -23.93
CA PRO A 588 0.35 -5.37 -24.38
C PRO A 588 -0.83 -4.92 -23.52
N GLY A 589 -1.99 -4.70 -24.13
CA GLY A 589 -3.24 -4.29 -23.48
C GLY A 589 -3.51 -2.79 -23.53
N PHE A 590 -2.55 -2.00 -24.01
CA PHE A 590 -2.69 -0.56 -24.21
C PHE A 590 -3.01 -0.16 -25.67
N GLU A 591 -3.49 -1.08 -26.49
CA GLU A 591 -3.87 -0.78 -27.87
C GLU A 591 -4.88 0.36 -27.91
N ASP A 592 -4.74 1.31 -28.85
CA ASP A 592 -5.55 2.54 -28.97
C ASP A 592 -5.57 3.39 -27.70
N TYR A 593 -4.45 3.45 -26.97
CA TYR A 593 -4.37 4.07 -25.64
C TYR A 593 -4.96 5.48 -25.59
N ASN A 594 -4.49 6.37 -26.47
CA ASN A 594 -4.93 7.76 -26.51
C ASN A 594 -6.42 7.93 -26.83
N ALA A 595 -7.01 7.05 -27.65
CA ALA A 595 -8.42 7.06 -27.95
C ALA A 595 -9.24 6.55 -26.75
N ARG A 596 -8.85 5.44 -26.17
CA ARG A 596 -9.54 4.79 -25.04
C ARG A 596 -9.52 5.61 -23.75
N ILE A 597 -8.41 6.31 -23.48
CA ILE A 597 -8.30 7.11 -22.25
C ILE A 597 -9.14 8.39 -22.30
N ARG A 598 -9.55 8.85 -23.47
CA ARG A 598 -10.44 10.01 -23.63
C ARG A 598 -11.92 9.65 -23.40
N VAL A 599 -12.24 8.36 -23.34
CA VAL A 599 -13.58 7.90 -22.96
C VAL A 599 -13.76 8.13 -21.46
N PRO A 600 -14.86 8.76 -20.99
CA PRO A 600 -15.12 8.92 -19.57
C PRO A 600 -15.09 7.59 -18.81
N GLY A 601 -14.32 7.52 -17.74
CA GLY A 601 -14.07 6.27 -16.99
C GLY A 601 -12.89 5.44 -17.49
N GLY A 602 -12.32 5.78 -18.66
CA GLY A 602 -11.17 5.07 -19.22
C GLY A 602 -11.48 3.66 -19.72
N PHE A 603 -10.58 2.71 -19.46
CA PHE A 603 -10.73 1.35 -19.93
C PHE A 603 -10.12 0.33 -18.96
N ARG A 604 -10.62 -0.89 -19.03
CA ARG A 604 -10.10 -2.00 -18.23
C ARG A 604 -8.99 -2.74 -18.98
N MET A 605 -7.88 -3.02 -18.29
CA MET A 605 -6.83 -3.90 -18.82
C MET A 605 -7.35 -5.32 -19.00
N PRO A 606 -6.81 -6.08 -19.96
CA PRO A 606 -7.20 -7.48 -20.14
C PRO A 606 -6.92 -8.33 -18.90
N LEU A 607 -7.93 -9.06 -18.45
CA LEU A 607 -7.85 -9.99 -17.33
C LEU A 607 -8.34 -11.38 -17.76
N PRO A 608 -7.51 -12.22 -18.39
CA PRO A 608 -7.91 -13.51 -18.95
C PRO A 608 -8.67 -14.42 -17.96
N PRO A 609 -8.32 -14.50 -16.65
CA PRO A 609 -9.04 -15.35 -15.70
C PRO A 609 -10.51 -14.99 -15.49
N THR A 610 -10.94 -13.76 -15.81
CA THR A 610 -12.37 -13.39 -15.80
C THR A 610 -13.18 -14.12 -16.84
N LYS A 611 -12.51 -14.66 -17.87
CA LYS A 611 -13.08 -15.50 -18.94
C LYS A 611 -12.67 -16.96 -18.80
N ARG A 612 -12.14 -17.37 -17.65
CA ARG A 612 -11.59 -18.72 -17.39
C ARG A 612 -10.48 -19.13 -18.37
N ILE A 613 -9.70 -18.16 -18.81
CA ILE A 613 -8.46 -18.37 -19.58
C ILE A 613 -7.30 -18.21 -18.62
N TRP A 614 -6.46 -19.22 -18.50
CA TRP A 614 -5.40 -19.30 -17.51
C TRP A 614 -4.03 -19.20 -18.20
N PRO A 615 -3.38 -18.03 -18.19
CA PRO A 615 -2.04 -17.88 -18.77
C PRO A 615 -0.95 -18.46 -17.83
N THR A 616 -1.13 -19.68 -17.40
CA THR A 616 -0.16 -20.52 -16.70
C THR A 616 0.56 -21.44 -17.68
N ALA A 617 1.64 -22.08 -17.25
CA ALA A 617 2.40 -23.01 -18.10
C ALA A 617 1.55 -24.20 -18.62
N THR A 618 0.51 -24.60 -17.90
CA THR A 618 -0.37 -25.73 -18.25
C THR A 618 -1.67 -25.32 -18.93
N GLY A 619 -1.94 -24.01 -19.00
CA GLY A 619 -3.24 -23.49 -19.47
C GLY A 619 -4.38 -23.74 -18.48
N LYS A 620 -4.11 -24.13 -17.23
CA LYS A 620 -5.07 -24.39 -16.16
C LYS A 620 -4.71 -23.59 -14.90
N ALA A 621 -5.69 -23.24 -14.09
CA ALA A 621 -5.45 -22.71 -12.75
C ALA A 621 -4.85 -23.79 -11.84
N MET A 622 -3.93 -23.40 -10.97
CA MET A 622 -3.13 -24.32 -10.19
C MET A 622 -3.50 -24.26 -8.71
N PHE A 623 -3.94 -25.36 -8.14
CA PHE A 623 -3.95 -25.53 -6.69
C PHE A 623 -2.52 -25.60 -6.16
N SER A 624 -2.32 -25.13 -4.93
CA SER A 624 -1.02 -25.14 -4.27
C SER A 624 -1.03 -26.08 -3.06
N VAL A 625 0.11 -26.69 -2.79
CA VAL A 625 0.38 -27.33 -1.51
C VAL A 625 1.15 -26.37 -0.64
N PHE A 626 0.70 -26.16 0.58
CA PHE A 626 1.37 -25.36 1.58
C PHE A 626 1.66 -26.23 2.80
N GLU A 627 2.90 -26.65 2.97
CA GLU A 627 3.28 -27.49 4.11
C GLU A 627 3.12 -26.75 5.44
N GLY A 628 2.51 -27.39 6.43
CA GLY A 628 2.23 -26.83 7.76
C GLY A 628 1.09 -25.81 7.78
N VAL A 629 1.08 -24.96 8.79
CA VAL A 629 0.06 -23.94 9.04
C VAL A 629 0.69 -22.59 9.32
N ASN A 630 1.91 -22.35 8.84
CA ASN A 630 2.70 -21.17 9.09
C ASN A 630 3.17 -21.03 10.54
N GLU A 631 3.67 -22.13 11.07
CA GLU A 631 4.33 -22.13 12.36
C GLU A 631 5.54 -21.20 12.31
N ASP A 632 5.55 -20.16 13.11
CA ASP A 632 6.70 -19.29 13.30
C ASP A 632 7.69 -20.03 14.22
N ALA A 633 8.72 -20.62 13.64
CA ALA A 633 9.75 -21.37 14.37
C ALA A 633 10.49 -20.52 15.43
N SER A 634 10.40 -19.20 15.35
CA SER A 634 11.00 -18.24 16.29
C SER A 634 10.04 -17.71 17.36
N GLY A 635 8.75 -18.06 17.26
CA GLY A 635 7.68 -17.59 18.18
C GLY A 635 7.41 -18.52 19.37
N GLU A 636 8.08 -19.65 19.48
CA GLU A 636 7.92 -20.61 20.57
C GLU A 636 8.87 -20.26 21.72
N GLY A 637 8.37 -19.50 22.64
CA GLY A 637 8.97 -19.20 23.93
C GLY A 637 7.96 -18.53 24.83
N ASP A 638 8.17 -18.60 26.13
CA ASP A 638 7.31 -17.92 27.08
C ASP A 638 7.33 -16.41 26.81
N ASN A 639 6.16 -15.78 26.75
CA ASN A 639 5.94 -14.35 26.59
C ASN A 639 6.32 -13.73 25.23
N VAL A 640 6.36 -14.48 24.14
CA VAL A 640 6.48 -13.93 22.79
C VAL A 640 5.08 -13.60 22.24
N LEU A 641 4.92 -12.36 21.77
CA LEU A 641 3.72 -11.85 21.14
C LEU A 641 3.99 -11.57 19.65
N ARG A 642 2.96 -11.57 18.83
CA ARG A 642 3.06 -11.24 17.40
C ARG A 642 2.62 -9.80 17.14
N LEU A 643 3.57 -8.95 16.77
CA LEU A 643 3.32 -7.55 16.47
C LEU A 643 2.78 -7.36 15.06
N ILE A 644 1.75 -6.53 14.97
CA ILE A 644 1.16 -6.04 13.72
C ILE A 644 1.43 -4.55 13.63
N THR A 645 2.10 -4.08 12.56
CA THR A 645 2.18 -2.64 12.28
C THR A 645 0.85 -2.14 11.72
N LEU A 646 0.36 -0.99 12.18
CA LEU A 646 -0.98 -0.47 11.89
C LEU A 646 -0.91 0.95 11.34
N ARG A 647 -1.79 1.29 10.40
CA ARG A 647 -2.06 2.71 10.10
C ARG A 647 -3.05 3.28 11.08
N SER A 648 -2.84 4.54 11.50
CA SER A 648 -3.87 5.33 12.15
C SER A 648 -4.93 5.78 11.15
N HIS A 649 -6.10 6.23 11.64
CA HIS A 649 -7.16 6.66 10.73
C HIS A 649 -6.79 7.93 9.94
N ASP A 650 -6.05 8.85 10.54
CA ASP A 650 -5.60 10.10 9.90
C ASP A 650 -4.24 9.95 9.19
N GLN A 651 -4.06 8.84 8.48
CA GLN A 651 -2.79 8.50 7.82
C GLN A 651 -3.03 7.81 6.47
N TYR A 652 -2.15 8.06 5.53
CA TYR A 652 -2.05 7.27 4.30
C TYR A 652 -0.60 6.91 3.98
N ASN A 653 -0.24 5.64 4.14
CA ASN A 653 1.13 5.13 4.13
C ASN A 653 2.02 5.94 5.09
N THR A 654 3.15 6.49 4.62
CA THR A 654 4.05 7.31 5.44
C THR A 654 3.54 8.73 5.67
N THR A 655 2.50 9.18 4.97
CA THR A 655 1.92 10.51 5.13
C THR A 655 0.91 10.53 6.28
N ILE A 656 1.16 11.35 7.29
CA ILE A 656 0.32 11.52 8.47
C ILE A 656 -0.41 12.86 8.36
N TYR A 657 -1.74 12.84 8.27
CA TYR A 657 -2.55 14.06 8.10
C TYR A 657 -2.91 14.72 9.43
N ALA A 658 -3.05 13.91 10.49
CA ALA A 658 -3.27 14.34 11.87
C ALA A 658 -2.84 13.22 12.83
N LEU A 659 -2.74 13.57 14.12
CA LEU A 659 -2.31 12.63 15.17
C LEU A 659 -3.49 11.92 15.85
N ASP A 660 -4.66 11.93 15.24
CA ASP A 660 -5.87 11.33 15.79
C ASP A 660 -6.22 10.03 15.08
N ASP A 661 -6.33 8.94 15.83
CA ASP A 661 -7.00 7.71 15.40
C ASP A 661 -8.29 7.54 16.20
N ARG A 662 -9.30 8.35 15.84
CA ARG A 662 -10.54 8.39 16.61
C ARG A 662 -11.24 7.03 16.67
N TYR A 663 -11.12 6.19 15.62
CA TYR A 663 -11.77 4.87 15.60
C TYR A 663 -11.19 3.90 16.62
N ARG A 664 -9.91 4.04 16.96
CA ARG A 664 -9.25 3.28 18.02
C ARG A 664 -9.13 4.06 19.34
N GLY A 665 -9.69 5.28 19.40
CA GLY A 665 -9.72 6.09 20.60
C GLY A 665 -8.38 6.72 20.99
N VAL A 666 -7.50 6.97 20.02
CA VAL A 666 -6.19 7.62 20.20
C VAL A 666 -6.21 9.03 19.65
N PHE A 667 -5.75 10.01 20.44
CA PHE A 667 -5.78 11.43 20.08
C PHE A 667 -4.48 12.13 20.46
N GLY A 668 -3.90 12.85 19.51
CA GLY A 668 -2.71 13.67 19.66
C GLY A 668 -1.40 12.90 19.93
N ARG A 669 -1.39 11.59 19.71
CA ARG A 669 -0.21 10.74 19.99
C ARG A 669 -0.16 9.51 19.08
N ARG A 670 1.02 8.88 19.02
CA ARG A 670 1.26 7.67 18.22
C ARG A 670 2.06 6.59 18.96
N ASP A 671 2.59 6.89 20.13
CA ASP A 671 3.40 6.00 20.98
C ASP A 671 2.52 5.01 21.78
N VAL A 672 1.75 4.18 21.07
CA VAL A 672 0.80 3.23 21.65
C VAL A 672 1.03 1.80 21.19
N LEU A 673 0.79 0.84 22.10
CA LEU A 673 0.72 -0.59 21.84
C LEU A 673 -0.66 -1.10 22.23
N PHE A 674 -1.44 -1.50 21.23
CA PHE A 674 -2.73 -2.15 21.43
C PHE A 674 -2.53 -3.61 21.85
N MET A 675 -3.14 -4.00 22.96
CA MET A 675 -2.97 -5.33 23.56
C MET A 675 -4.29 -5.86 24.12
N ASN A 676 -4.48 -7.18 24.07
CA ASN A 676 -5.61 -7.85 24.65
C ASN A 676 -5.55 -7.84 26.20
N GLU A 677 -6.68 -7.67 26.86
CA GLU A 677 -6.72 -7.61 28.34
C GLU A 677 -6.25 -8.92 29.01
N ALA A 678 -6.48 -10.07 28.40
CA ALA A 678 -5.99 -11.35 28.92
C ALA A 678 -4.46 -11.45 28.82
N ASP A 679 -3.89 -11.04 27.71
CA ASP A 679 -2.43 -11.02 27.50
C ASP A 679 -1.75 -10.00 28.45
N MET A 680 -2.40 -8.84 28.68
CA MET A 680 -1.93 -7.86 29.65
C MET A 680 -1.87 -8.47 31.07
N ALA A 681 -2.93 -9.14 31.48
CA ALA A 681 -3.00 -9.79 32.79
C ALA A 681 -1.92 -10.89 32.94
N GLN A 682 -1.72 -11.70 31.89
CA GLN A 682 -0.68 -12.73 31.86
C GLN A 682 0.74 -12.14 31.94
N SER A 683 0.96 -10.99 31.32
CA SER A 683 2.26 -10.30 31.30
C SER A 683 2.47 -9.37 32.52
N GLY A 684 1.49 -9.26 33.42
CA GLY A 684 1.55 -8.36 34.58
C GLY A 684 1.50 -6.87 34.22
N LEU A 685 0.91 -6.56 33.03
CA LEU A 685 0.79 -5.19 32.51
C LEU A 685 -0.63 -4.64 32.74
N GLU A 686 -0.72 -3.33 32.91
CA GLU A 686 -1.97 -2.59 33.03
C GLU A 686 -2.12 -1.55 31.93
N HIS A 687 -3.36 -1.14 31.66
CA HIS A 687 -3.66 -0.05 30.73
C HIS A 687 -2.96 1.24 31.17
N GLY A 688 -2.16 1.81 30.30
CA GLY A 688 -1.35 3.02 30.55
C GLY A 688 0.06 2.76 31.06
N ASP A 689 0.48 1.51 31.22
CA ASP A 689 1.89 1.21 31.52
C ASP A 689 2.78 1.53 30.33
N ARG A 690 4.04 1.82 30.62
CA ARG A 690 5.07 2.10 29.62
C ARG A 690 5.97 0.88 29.46
N VAL A 691 6.15 0.46 28.22
CA VAL A 691 6.98 -0.70 27.88
C VAL A 691 8.00 -0.35 26.79
N ASP A 692 9.07 -1.13 26.78
CA ASP A 692 9.96 -1.26 25.63
C ASP A 692 9.60 -2.53 24.89
N ILE A 693 9.69 -2.47 23.55
CA ILE A 693 9.38 -3.57 22.65
C ILE A 693 10.69 -4.01 22.00
N GLU A 694 11.01 -5.28 22.06
CA GLU A 694 12.20 -5.87 21.46
C GLU A 694 11.80 -6.99 20.50
N THR A 695 12.46 -7.05 19.34
CA THR A 695 12.24 -8.13 18.39
C THR A 695 12.79 -9.44 18.95
N ALA A 696 11.97 -10.49 18.91
CA ALA A 696 12.26 -11.81 19.47
C ALA A 696 12.77 -12.82 18.43
N LEU A 697 13.41 -12.34 17.37
CA LEU A 697 14.05 -13.17 16.36
C LEU A 697 15.54 -13.42 16.71
N PRO A 698 16.10 -14.60 16.40
CA PRO A 698 17.51 -14.89 16.69
C PRO A 698 18.45 -13.88 16.01
N GLY A 699 19.36 -13.30 16.79
CA GLY A 699 20.32 -12.31 16.27
C GLY A 699 19.79 -10.90 16.08
N SER A 700 18.51 -10.65 16.35
CA SER A 700 17.90 -9.32 16.26
C SER A 700 18.24 -8.49 17.49
N ALA A 701 18.49 -7.19 17.26
CA ALA A 701 18.71 -6.19 18.30
C ALA A 701 17.72 -5.01 18.22
N GLN A 702 16.74 -5.11 17.32
CA GLN A 702 15.77 -4.03 17.06
C GLN A 702 14.90 -3.76 18.28
N ARG A 703 14.77 -2.48 18.62
CA ARG A 703 14.05 -2.03 19.81
C ARG A 703 13.24 -0.76 19.52
N LEU A 704 12.06 -0.69 20.15
CA LEU A 704 11.22 0.51 20.18
C LEU A 704 10.88 0.82 21.64
N GLU A 705 11.28 2.00 22.10
CA GLU A 705 11.25 2.35 23.51
C GLU A 705 10.07 3.25 23.89
N ASP A 706 9.67 3.18 25.16
CA ASP A 706 8.76 4.10 25.81
C ASP A 706 7.38 4.17 25.16
N ILE A 707 6.74 3.00 24.95
CA ILE A 707 5.43 2.84 24.31
C ILE A 707 4.35 2.60 25.36
N THR A 708 3.19 3.24 25.21
CA THR A 708 2.06 3.13 26.13
C THR A 708 1.17 1.93 25.79
N VAL A 709 0.95 1.04 26.72
CA VAL A 709 0.04 -0.11 26.58
C VAL A 709 -1.40 0.37 26.63
N VAL A 710 -2.17 0.01 25.61
CA VAL A 710 -3.59 0.37 25.45
C VAL A 710 -4.43 -0.90 25.34
N ALA A 711 -5.31 -1.15 26.30
CA ALA A 711 -6.26 -2.26 26.24
C ALA A 711 -7.18 -2.09 25.03
N TYR A 712 -7.17 -3.08 24.13
CA TYR A 712 -7.94 -3.07 22.90
C TYR A 712 -8.45 -4.46 22.52
N ALA A 713 -9.53 -4.51 21.73
CA ALA A 713 -10.07 -5.76 21.20
C ALA A 713 -9.20 -6.26 20.04
N ILE A 714 -8.12 -6.94 20.36
CA ILE A 714 -7.19 -7.62 19.45
C ILE A 714 -7.14 -9.10 19.81
N ALA A 715 -6.83 -9.96 18.84
CA ALA A 715 -6.73 -11.41 19.07
C ALA A 715 -5.66 -11.73 20.13
N PRO A 716 -5.91 -12.66 21.05
CA PRO A 716 -4.91 -13.09 22.04
C PRO A 716 -3.59 -13.54 21.37
N GLY A 717 -2.47 -13.26 22.01
CA GLY A 717 -1.13 -13.49 21.48
C GLY A 717 -0.69 -12.49 20.41
N SER A 718 -1.51 -11.46 20.11
CA SER A 718 -1.21 -10.42 19.12
C SER A 718 -1.17 -9.05 19.77
N VAL A 719 -0.30 -8.18 19.28
CA VAL A 719 -0.20 -6.76 19.66
C VAL A 719 -0.11 -5.88 18.43
N GLY A 720 -0.52 -4.60 18.56
CA GLY A 720 -0.51 -3.66 17.44
C GLY A 720 0.16 -2.34 17.79
N ALA A 721 1.05 -1.84 16.93
CA ALA A 721 1.66 -0.52 17.04
C ALA A 721 1.61 0.22 15.71
N TYR A 722 1.74 1.56 15.73
CA TYR A 722 1.62 2.34 14.51
C TYR A 722 2.85 2.19 13.60
N TYR A 723 2.55 2.10 12.31
CA TYR A 723 3.44 2.30 11.18
C TYR A 723 3.53 3.82 10.89
N PRO A 724 4.68 4.43 10.56
CA PRO A 724 5.96 3.73 10.31
C PRO A 724 6.83 3.53 11.58
N GLU A 725 6.43 4.04 12.72
CA GLU A 725 7.25 4.05 13.95
C GLU A 725 7.70 2.63 14.34
N ALA A 726 6.80 1.65 14.21
CA ALA A 726 7.11 0.26 14.54
C ALA A 726 7.95 -0.48 13.49
N ASN A 727 8.27 0.14 12.34
CA ASN A 727 9.11 -0.50 11.31
C ASN A 727 10.55 -0.76 11.80
N VAL A 728 11.01 0.00 12.78
CA VAL A 728 12.32 -0.23 13.42
C VAL A 728 12.44 -1.64 14.01
N LEU A 729 11.31 -2.26 14.38
CA LEU A 729 11.26 -3.60 14.95
C LEU A 729 11.34 -4.73 13.92
N VAL A 730 11.34 -4.43 12.63
CA VAL A 730 11.37 -5.43 11.56
C VAL A 730 12.80 -5.57 11.05
N PRO A 731 13.45 -6.72 11.23
CA PRO A 731 14.76 -6.96 10.62
C PRO A 731 14.66 -6.99 9.10
N LEU A 732 15.70 -6.54 8.40
CA LEU A 732 15.72 -6.48 6.94
C LEU A 732 15.57 -7.84 6.27
N ASP A 733 16.08 -8.89 6.89
CA ASP A 733 16.03 -10.28 6.43
C ASP A 733 14.75 -11.03 6.87
N TYR A 734 13.88 -10.41 7.65
CA TYR A 734 12.57 -10.98 8.03
C TYR A 734 11.52 -10.64 6.98
N LEU A 735 11.45 -11.48 5.95
CA LEU A 735 10.67 -11.25 4.74
C LEU A 735 10.07 -12.55 4.17
N ASP A 736 9.12 -12.41 3.27
CA ASP A 736 8.67 -13.51 2.41
C ASP A 736 9.76 -13.84 1.40
N LYS A 737 10.36 -15.01 1.50
CA LYS A 737 11.50 -15.44 0.66
C LYS A 737 11.16 -15.54 -0.83
N GLU A 738 9.88 -15.70 -1.18
CA GLU A 738 9.45 -15.83 -2.58
C GLU A 738 9.26 -14.47 -3.25
N SER A 739 8.68 -13.50 -2.53
CA SER A 739 8.37 -12.18 -3.07
C SER A 739 9.34 -11.08 -2.63
N GLY A 740 10.20 -11.31 -1.64
CA GLY A 740 11.04 -10.28 -1.05
C GLY A 740 10.28 -9.27 -0.16
N THR A 741 8.96 -9.48 0.09
CA THR A 741 8.15 -8.54 0.87
C THR A 741 8.52 -8.61 2.35
N PRO A 742 8.89 -7.47 3.00
CA PRO A 742 9.16 -7.45 4.43
C PRO A 742 7.94 -7.85 5.27
N SER A 743 8.15 -8.59 6.34
CA SER A 743 7.10 -9.14 7.19
C SER A 743 6.72 -8.15 8.29
N TYR A 744 5.83 -7.20 7.99
CA TYR A 744 5.35 -6.19 8.96
C TYR A 744 4.16 -6.65 9.82
N LYS A 745 3.57 -7.82 9.56
CA LYS A 745 2.27 -8.21 10.12
C LYS A 745 2.29 -9.45 11.02
N SER A 746 3.43 -9.95 11.35
CA SER A 746 3.61 -11.03 12.34
C SER A 746 5.05 -11.03 12.85
N VAL A 747 5.48 -9.91 13.44
CA VAL A 747 6.84 -9.79 13.99
C VAL A 747 6.85 -10.33 15.42
N PRO A 748 7.65 -11.37 15.73
CA PRO A 748 7.80 -11.84 17.09
C PRO A 748 8.46 -10.78 17.97
N VAL A 749 7.82 -10.44 19.10
CA VAL A 749 8.31 -9.39 20.03
C VAL A 749 8.18 -9.82 21.47
N ARG A 750 9.05 -9.26 22.33
CA ARG A 750 8.93 -9.30 23.79
C ARG A 750 8.73 -7.90 24.34
N LEU A 751 8.03 -7.82 25.47
CA LEU A 751 7.74 -6.58 26.15
C LEU A 751 8.50 -6.53 27.47
N THR A 752 9.12 -5.40 27.75
CA THR A 752 9.78 -5.12 29.03
C THR A 752 9.11 -3.92 29.68
N LEU A 753 8.56 -4.10 30.88
CA LEU A 753 7.97 -3.01 31.65
C LEU A 753 9.07 -2.02 32.05
N ARG A 754 8.92 -0.75 31.70
CA ARG A 754 9.75 0.33 32.25
C ARG A 754 9.38 0.54 33.71
N SER A 755 10.38 0.73 34.58
CA SER A 755 10.15 1.02 35.99
C SER A 755 9.11 2.14 36.13
N LYS A 756 8.18 1.97 37.07
CA LYS A 756 7.14 2.97 37.38
C LYS A 756 7.80 4.23 37.95
N GLU A 757 8.49 5.02 37.15
CA GLU A 757 8.80 6.39 37.51
C GLU A 757 7.50 7.19 37.50
N ILE A 758 6.93 7.38 38.67
CA ILE A 758 5.85 8.34 38.89
C ILE A 758 6.48 9.72 38.65
N ARG A 759 6.36 10.23 37.41
CA ARG A 759 6.57 11.68 37.23
C ARG A 759 5.38 12.39 37.89
N PRO A 760 5.62 13.25 38.88
CA PRO A 760 4.53 14.04 39.40
C PRO A 760 3.92 14.92 38.33
N LEU A 761 2.58 15.06 38.37
CA LEU A 761 1.74 15.88 37.49
C LEU A 761 2.21 17.32 37.41
#